data_d2531f9394e4d169a6a6a5340a8d128a
#
_entry.id   d2531f9394e4d169a6a6a5340a8d128a
#
_cell.length_a   1.000
_cell.length_b   1.000
_cell.length_c   1.000
_cell.angle_alpha   90.00
_cell.angle_beta   90.00
_cell.angle_gamma   90.00
#
_symmetry.space_group_name_H-M   'P 1'
#
loop_
_entity.id
_entity.type
_entity.pdbx_description
1 polymer ?
#
loop_
_entity_poly.entity_id
_entity_poly.type
_entity_poly.pdbx_seq_one_letter_code
_entity_poly.pdbx_strand_id
1 'polypeptide(L)'
;MTDVDIDFVTAKVVERLNPRKQAVTVEHVQDLVESTLIEFGFAATAKSYIVYRADHARRRRVTGALMDIYKTLTFAPARDADIKRENANVNGDTSMGTMLKYGSEGSKYFCNHEVLPPDIAQAQVSGDIHIHDEDFYMLTETCCQIDPIPLFRRGFSTGHGYLRPPKSIISRAALACIIIQANQNEMHGGQAIPNFDFAMAEGVAQTFRKAYEAALTAFIEVEAGIEYEAASDFVRHRIMDVIVPVCMSALPELPARIAQALEHAAADGACPLDPSMASRMASYAEKEALRRTERDTYQAMEALIHNLNTMNSRAGAQVPFSSINYGTDTSPEGRMVVKQLLKATDAGLGGGETAIFPVQIFKMKAGVNYNPGDPNYDLFRQAMLVSAKRLFPNFSNLDAPFNLQYYKEGDYNSEVAYMGCRTRVMGNVYDPSREVTCGRGNLSFTTINLPRLAIESKGDVDLFFTKLGAMMDLVIRQLMHRFEIQSARRVRNYPFLMGEGVWLDSEKLDWDDPVGEVLKHGTLTVGFIGLAECLKALVGAHHGESAASQELGLRIIGSMRRRLDDESKARGLNFTLIATPAEGLSGRFVKLDQKRYGIIPGVTDRAYYTNSFHVPVYFPIKAFRKIEIEAPYHAFTNAGHITYVELDGDTAKNPEAFEAVIRYMHDKGVGYGSINHPVDRDPVCGYVGVINDVCPRCGRHEGEAVSEEKLAEIRRRFPNMPPTHYGRNAEIGEVHDD
;
A
#
# COMPACT_ATOMS: atom_id res chain seq x y z
N MET A 1 -21.86 54.41 -13.75
CA MET A 1 -21.27 55.31 -14.77
C MET A 1 -22.13 55.26 -16.00
N THR A 2 -22.34 56.43 -16.62
CA THR A 2 -23.00 56.56 -17.93
C THR A 2 -21.91 56.49 -19.02
N ASP A 3 -22.31 56.41 -20.30
CA ASP A 3 -21.37 56.43 -21.44
C ASP A 3 -20.54 57.71 -21.47
N VAL A 4 -21.15 58.85 -21.10
CA VAL A 4 -20.47 60.16 -20.99
C VAL A 4 -19.37 60.11 -19.89
N ASP A 5 -19.63 59.44 -18.77
CA ASP A 5 -18.63 59.29 -17.71
C ASP A 5 -17.45 58.42 -18.17
N ILE A 6 -17.74 57.36 -18.96
CA ILE A 6 -16.72 56.46 -19.52
C ILE A 6 -15.82 57.24 -20.50
N ASP A 7 -16.40 58.01 -21.39
CA ASP A 7 -15.65 58.86 -22.33
C ASP A 7 -14.78 59.91 -21.61
N PHE A 8 -15.31 60.52 -20.55
CA PHE A 8 -14.58 61.47 -19.72
C PHE A 8 -13.37 60.77 -19.01
N VAL A 9 -13.58 59.65 -18.36
CA VAL A 9 -12.49 58.91 -17.69
C VAL A 9 -11.45 58.45 -18.71
N THR A 10 -11.89 57.95 -19.87
CA THR A 10 -11.00 57.54 -20.95
C THR A 10 -10.12 58.69 -21.44
N ALA A 11 -10.72 59.86 -21.67
CA ALA A 11 -9.98 61.06 -22.09
C ALA A 11 -8.92 61.49 -21.06
N LYS A 12 -9.25 61.40 -19.75
CA LYS A 12 -8.33 61.72 -18.65
C LYS A 12 -7.20 60.73 -18.51
N VAL A 13 -7.45 59.46 -18.72
CA VAL A 13 -6.41 58.41 -18.74
C VAL A 13 -5.47 58.63 -19.92
N VAL A 14 -5.99 58.88 -21.11
CA VAL A 14 -5.19 59.17 -22.33
C VAL A 14 -4.35 60.43 -22.16
N GLU A 15 -4.89 61.47 -21.53
CA GLU A 15 -4.16 62.74 -21.24
C GLU A 15 -2.94 62.47 -20.32
N ARG A 16 -3.04 61.54 -19.42
CA ARG A 16 -1.98 61.12 -18.44
C ARG A 16 -0.96 60.14 -19.02
N LEU A 17 -1.32 59.47 -20.10
CA LEU A 17 -0.40 58.58 -20.80
C LEU A 17 0.66 59.42 -21.54
N ASN A 18 1.92 59.30 -21.15
CA ASN A 18 3.02 59.94 -21.81
C ASN A 18 3.81 59.00 -22.72
N PRO A 19 3.44 58.84 -24.01
CA PRO A 19 4.03 57.84 -24.90
C PRO A 19 5.48 58.11 -25.30
N ARG A 20 6.05 59.26 -24.90
CA ARG A 20 7.40 59.67 -25.33
C ARG A 20 8.54 59.25 -24.41
N LYS A 21 8.25 58.63 -23.25
CA LYS A 21 9.29 58.30 -22.26
C LYS A 21 9.54 56.80 -21.99
N GLN A 22 8.56 55.91 -22.23
CA GLN A 22 8.74 54.47 -22.08
C GLN A 22 7.64 53.70 -22.83
N ALA A 23 7.88 52.40 -23.16
CA ALA A 23 6.82 51.50 -23.58
C ALA A 23 5.76 51.41 -22.47
N VAL A 24 4.51 51.75 -22.79
CA VAL A 24 3.41 51.78 -21.82
C VAL A 24 2.98 50.33 -21.53
N THR A 25 3.16 49.91 -20.31
CA THR A 25 2.69 48.56 -19.88
C THR A 25 1.18 48.60 -19.60
N VAL A 26 0.53 47.43 -19.72
CA VAL A 26 -0.90 47.28 -19.41
C VAL A 26 -1.16 47.62 -17.93
N GLU A 27 -0.24 47.26 -17.04
CA GLU A 27 -0.30 47.58 -15.61
C GLU A 27 -0.33 49.09 -15.38
N HIS A 28 0.53 49.85 -16.07
CA HIS A 28 0.56 51.31 -15.94
C HIS A 28 -0.75 51.96 -16.43
N VAL A 29 -1.34 51.49 -17.51
CA VAL A 29 -2.66 51.94 -17.96
C VAL A 29 -3.73 51.66 -16.92
N GLN A 30 -3.71 50.44 -16.32
CA GLN A 30 -4.66 50.05 -15.30
C GLN A 30 -4.53 50.90 -14.03
N ASP A 31 -3.30 51.24 -13.59
CA ASP A 31 -3.06 52.13 -12.46
C ASP A 31 -3.61 53.53 -12.70
N LEU A 32 -3.48 54.02 -13.94
CA LEU A 32 -4.05 55.29 -14.33
C LEU A 32 -5.58 55.28 -14.35
N VAL A 33 -6.20 54.19 -14.78
CA VAL A 33 -7.66 54.00 -14.72
C VAL A 33 -8.15 54.03 -13.28
N GLU A 34 -7.51 53.26 -12.38
CA GLU A 34 -7.86 53.24 -10.97
C GLU A 34 -7.78 54.61 -10.31
N SER A 35 -6.62 55.25 -10.46
CA SER A 35 -6.39 56.60 -9.89
C SER A 35 -7.37 57.64 -10.43
N THR A 36 -7.69 57.58 -11.73
CA THR A 36 -8.65 58.52 -12.37
C THR A 36 -10.08 58.25 -11.84
N LEU A 37 -10.51 57.02 -11.72
CA LEU A 37 -11.83 56.69 -11.18
C LEU A 37 -11.99 57.16 -9.72
N ILE A 38 -10.95 57.05 -8.91
CA ILE A 38 -10.95 57.49 -7.50
C ILE A 38 -11.00 59.00 -7.43
N GLU A 39 -10.13 59.67 -8.17
CA GLU A 39 -9.98 61.13 -8.15
C GLU A 39 -11.25 61.86 -8.60
N PHE A 40 -11.95 61.32 -9.58
CA PHE A 40 -13.20 61.93 -10.09
C PHE A 40 -14.46 61.40 -9.41
N GLY A 41 -14.33 60.70 -8.26
CA GLY A 41 -15.45 60.38 -7.41
C GLY A 41 -16.26 59.13 -7.79
N PHE A 42 -15.81 58.35 -8.77
CA PHE A 42 -16.48 57.10 -9.18
C PHE A 42 -16.12 55.92 -8.26
N ALA A 43 -16.22 56.11 -6.95
CA ALA A 43 -15.72 55.18 -5.93
C ALA A 43 -16.29 53.74 -6.06
N ALA A 44 -17.57 53.57 -6.39
CA ALA A 44 -18.18 52.24 -6.56
C ALA A 44 -17.59 51.53 -7.79
N THR A 45 -17.38 52.24 -8.89
CA THR A 45 -16.77 51.71 -10.12
C THR A 45 -15.29 51.39 -9.91
N ALA A 46 -14.55 52.29 -9.22
CA ALA A 46 -13.17 52.06 -8.85
C ALA A 46 -13.00 50.78 -8.03
N LYS A 47 -13.84 50.57 -6.98
CA LYS A 47 -13.84 49.37 -6.18
C LYS A 47 -14.09 48.10 -7.02
N SER A 48 -15.08 48.12 -7.90
CA SER A 48 -15.38 46.99 -8.79
C SER A 48 -14.23 46.71 -9.75
N TYR A 49 -13.60 47.75 -10.28
CA TYR A 49 -12.48 47.65 -11.21
C TYR A 49 -11.22 47.08 -10.52
N ILE A 50 -10.91 47.54 -9.30
CA ILE A 50 -9.78 47.05 -8.50
C ILE A 50 -9.98 45.56 -8.17
N VAL A 51 -11.19 45.16 -7.75
CA VAL A 51 -11.50 43.74 -7.49
C VAL A 51 -11.39 42.90 -8.76
N TYR A 52 -11.96 43.35 -9.86
CA TYR A 52 -11.85 42.71 -11.18
C TYR A 52 -10.39 42.56 -11.63
N ARG A 53 -9.58 43.60 -11.50
CA ARG A 53 -8.15 43.61 -11.85
C ARG A 53 -7.37 42.63 -10.97
N ALA A 54 -7.61 42.61 -9.65
CA ALA A 54 -6.99 41.69 -8.71
C ALA A 54 -7.32 40.23 -9.05
N ASP A 55 -8.58 39.96 -9.39
CA ASP A 55 -9.04 38.65 -9.79
C ASP A 55 -8.42 38.17 -11.12
N HIS A 56 -8.38 39.05 -12.12
CA HIS A 56 -7.71 38.80 -13.40
C HIS A 56 -6.18 38.65 -13.28
N ALA A 57 -5.52 39.41 -12.42
CA ALA A 57 -4.09 39.25 -12.15
C ALA A 57 -3.80 37.91 -11.38
N ARG A 58 -4.70 37.55 -10.47
CA ARG A 58 -4.66 36.26 -9.80
C ARG A 58 -4.83 35.12 -10.82
N ARG A 59 -5.84 35.16 -11.68
CA ARG A 59 -6.08 34.13 -12.73
C ARG A 59 -4.89 33.98 -13.68
N ARG A 60 -4.27 35.10 -14.13
CA ARG A 60 -3.08 35.05 -14.99
C ARG A 60 -1.86 34.45 -14.32
N ARG A 61 -1.61 34.76 -13.03
CA ARG A 61 -0.52 34.14 -12.26
C ARG A 61 -0.75 32.68 -12.06
N VAL A 62 -1.97 32.32 -11.78
CA VAL A 62 -2.48 30.95 -11.57
C VAL A 62 -2.28 30.11 -12.83
N THR A 63 -2.74 30.56 -13.98
CA THR A 63 -2.56 29.85 -15.26
C THR A 63 -1.08 29.73 -15.65
N GLY A 64 -0.25 30.75 -15.33
CA GLY A 64 1.19 30.72 -15.58
C GLY A 64 1.91 29.65 -14.77
N ALA A 65 1.61 29.55 -13.48
CA ALA A 65 2.25 28.55 -12.59
C ALA A 65 1.95 27.11 -13.02
N LEU A 66 0.71 26.79 -13.38
CA LEU A 66 0.35 25.47 -13.89
C LEU A 66 1.06 25.17 -15.23
N MET A 67 1.17 26.16 -16.13
CA MET A 67 1.89 25.98 -17.39
C MET A 67 3.39 25.74 -17.18
N ASP A 68 4.01 26.36 -16.18
CA ASP A 68 5.41 26.14 -15.85
C ASP A 68 5.64 24.73 -15.27
N ILE A 69 4.71 24.23 -14.46
CA ILE A 69 4.70 22.82 -14.02
C ILE A 69 4.62 21.88 -15.24
N TYR A 70 3.70 22.13 -16.17
CA TYR A 70 3.54 21.30 -17.37
C TYR A 70 4.77 21.36 -18.29
N LYS A 71 5.43 22.49 -18.41
CA LYS A 71 6.71 22.59 -19.14
C LYS A 71 7.79 21.74 -18.48
N THR A 72 7.90 21.78 -17.15
CA THR A 72 8.85 20.96 -16.39
C THR A 72 8.58 19.48 -16.59
N LEU A 73 7.31 19.06 -16.48
CA LEU A 73 6.92 17.67 -16.73
C LEU A 73 7.21 17.19 -18.16
N THR A 74 7.11 18.12 -19.14
CA THR A 74 7.33 17.78 -20.56
C THR A 74 8.81 17.69 -20.92
N PHE A 75 9.62 18.65 -20.46
CA PHE A 75 10.94 18.90 -21.03
C PHE A 75 12.11 18.66 -20.07
N ALA A 76 11.90 18.66 -18.75
CA ALA A 76 12.98 18.37 -17.82
C ALA A 76 13.22 16.85 -17.70
N PRO A 77 14.49 16.38 -17.67
CA PRO A 77 14.80 14.98 -17.35
C PRO A 77 14.30 14.58 -15.96
N ALA A 78 13.93 13.30 -15.75
CA ALA A 78 13.43 12.84 -14.44
C ALA A 78 14.45 13.02 -13.31
N ARG A 79 15.75 12.90 -13.62
CA ARG A 79 16.84 13.16 -12.66
C ARG A 79 16.86 14.60 -12.13
N ASP A 80 16.38 15.56 -12.92
CA ASP A 80 16.43 16.99 -12.62
C ASP A 80 15.08 17.53 -12.09
N ALA A 81 14.04 16.71 -12.04
CA ALA A 81 12.68 17.10 -11.68
C ALA A 81 12.10 16.21 -10.60
N ASP A 82 12.16 16.66 -9.34
CA ASP A 82 11.57 15.94 -8.19
C ASP A 82 10.11 15.53 -8.44
N ILE A 83 9.32 16.42 -9.08
CA ILE A 83 7.91 16.19 -9.42
C ILE A 83 7.68 14.93 -10.28
N LYS A 84 8.66 14.52 -11.08
CA LYS A 84 8.59 13.29 -11.88
C LYS A 84 8.85 12.03 -11.07
N ARG A 85 9.46 12.15 -9.89
CA ARG A 85 9.92 11.03 -9.03
C ARG A 85 9.10 10.86 -7.76
N GLU A 86 8.11 11.71 -7.50
CA GLU A 86 7.31 11.71 -6.27
C GLU A 86 6.55 10.41 -6.01
N ASN A 87 6.29 9.60 -7.04
CA ASN A 87 5.57 8.34 -6.91
C ASN A 87 6.39 7.20 -7.53
N ALA A 88 6.91 6.31 -6.68
CA ALA A 88 7.74 5.17 -7.09
C ALA A 88 7.02 4.18 -8.03
N ASN A 89 5.69 4.16 -8.02
CA ASN A 89 4.89 3.26 -8.85
C ASN A 89 4.64 3.81 -10.26
N VAL A 90 5.03 5.05 -10.56
CA VAL A 90 4.80 5.71 -11.86
C VAL A 90 6.11 6.19 -12.44
N ASN A 91 6.43 5.75 -13.65
CA ASN A 91 7.55 6.31 -14.38
C ASN A 91 7.13 7.58 -15.13
N GLY A 92 7.49 8.75 -14.59
CA GLY A 92 7.14 10.06 -15.13
C GLY A 92 7.80 10.42 -16.47
N ASP A 93 8.77 9.64 -16.96
CA ASP A 93 9.39 9.83 -18.29
C ASP A 93 8.69 9.07 -19.41
N THR A 94 7.78 8.14 -19.08
CA THR A 94 6.95 7.48 -20.10
C THR A 94 5.81 8.42 -20.53
N SER A 95 5.35 8.26 -21.79
CA SER A 95 4.25 9.08 -22.33
C SER A 95 3.00 9.04 -21.45
N MET A 96 2.60 7.85 -21.00
CA MET A 96 1.42 7.70 -20.13
C MET A 96 1.69 8.17 -18.71
N GLY A 97 2.92 8.01 -18.20
CA GLY A 97 3.32 8.57 -16.91
C GLY A 97 3.28 10.08 -16.89
N THR A 98 3.76 10.73 -17.96
CA THR A 98 3.65 12.19 -18.12
C THR A 98 2.18 12.64 -18.19
N MET A 99 1.31 11.92 -18.92
CA MET A 99 -0.13 12.23 -18.99
C MET A 99 -0.80 12.10 -17.61
N LEU A 100 -0.49 11.05 -16.84
CA LEU A 100 -0.99 10.91 -15.48
C LEU A 100 -0.53 12.08 -14.59
N LYS A 101 0.74 12.49 -14.71
CA LYS A 101 1.28 13.64 -13.97
C LYS A 101 0.62 14.96 -14.36
N TYR A 102 0.28 15.19 -15.63
CA TYR A 102 -0.52 16.36 -16.01
C TYR A 102 -1.87 16.37 -15.29
N GLY A 103 -2.57 15.23 -15.28
CA GLY A 103 -3.85 15.09 -14.57
C GLY A 103 -3.70 15.34 -13.07
N SER A 104 -2.71 14.73 -12.45
CA SER A 104 -2.41 14.86 -11.01
C SER A 104 -2.15 16.33 -10.64
N GLU A 105 -1.20 16.99 -11.30
CA GLU A 105 -0.85 18.39 -10.98
C GLU A 105 -1.98 19.38 -11.31
N GLY A 106 -2.73 19.13 -12.38
CA GLY A 106 -3.92 19.90 -12.70
C GLY A 106 -5.00 19.78 -11.63
N SER A 107 -5.23 18.57 -11.12
CA SER A 107 -6.19 18.29 -10.06
C SER A 107 -5.78 18.91 -8.72
N LYS A 108 -4.52 18.79 -8.29
CA LYS A 108 -3.98 19.46 -7.09
C LYS A 108 -4.15 20.98 -7.21
N TYR A 109 -3.84 21.52 -8.37
CA TYR A 109 -3.98 22.94 -8.61
C TYR A 109 -5.44 23.40 -8.48
N PHE A 110 -6.37 22.68 -9.11
CA PHE A 110 -7.81 22.94 -9.00
C PHE A 110 -8.30 22.81 -7.56
N CYS A 111 -7.88 21.75 -6.85
CA CYS A 111 -8.24 21.51 -5.46
C CYS A 111 -7.86 22.70 -4.55
N ASN A 112 -6.61 23.17 -4.64
CA ASN A 112 -6.10 24.26 -3.81
C ASN A 112 -6.74 25.62 -4.08
N HIS A 113 -7.22 25.87 -5.31
CA HIS A 113 -7.70 27.20 -5.70
C HIS A 113 -9.22 27.33 -5.72
N GLU A 114 -9.95 26.24 -5.96
CA GLU A 114 -11.39 26.28 -6.19
C GLU A 114 -12.19 25.38 -5.21
N VAL A 115 -11.57 24.34 -4.62
CA VAL A 115 -12.30 23.37 -3.80
C VAL A 115 -12.07 23.57 -2.31
N LEU A 116 -10.81 23.68 -1.90
CA LEU A 116 -10.47 23.80 -0.47
C LEU A 116 -10.87 25.16 0.11
N PRO A 117 -11.40 25.20 1.35
CA PRO A 117 -11.52 26.44 2.10
C PRO A 117 -10.16 27.17 2.16
N PRO A 118 -10.15 28.51 2.07
CA PRO A 118 -8.90 29.29 1.92
C PRO A 118 -7.85 29.06 3.01
N ASP A 119 -8.26 28.85 4.24
CA ASP A 119 -7.36 28.59 5.37
C ASP A 119 -6.74 27.19 5.31
N ILE A 120 -7.49 26.19 4.85
CA ILE A 120 -7.01 24.83 4.62
C ILE A 120 -6.04 24.82 3.43
N ALA A 121 -6.41 25.45 2.32
CA ALA A 121 -5.52 25.59 1.17
C ALA A 121 -4.21 26.30 1.54
N GLN A 122 -4.28 27.37 2.34
CA GLN A 122 -3.10 28.07 2.84
C GLN A 122 -2.21 27.17 3.70
N ALA A 123 -2.79 26.37 4.62
CA ALA A 123 -2.05 25.44 5.47
C ALA A 123 -1.39 24.31 4.64
N GLN A 124 -2.06 23.82 3.60
CA GLN A 124 -1.51 22.84 2.65
C GLN A 124 -0.33 23.41 1.86
N VAL A 125 -0.48 24.59 1.29
CA VAL A 125 0.55 25.22 0.45
C VAL A 125 1.75 25.66 1.30
N SER A 126 1.51 26.20 2.49
CA SER A 126 2.58 26.64 3.41
C SER A 126 3.36 25.46 4.01
N GLY A 127 2.78 24.24 4.05
CA GLY A 127 3.37 23.06 4.64
C GLY A 127 3.14 22.93 6.15
N ASP A 128 2.09 23.54 6.69
CA ASP A 128 1.61 23.27 8.07
C ASP A 128 0.98 21.88 8.14
N ILE A 129 0.32 21.50 7.06
CA ILE A 129 -0.25 20.17 6.83
C ILE A 129 0.15 19.60 5.47
N HIS A 130 -0.12 18.32 5.28
CA HIS A 130 -0.07 17.66 3.99
C HIS A 130 -1.29 16.77 3.81
N ILE A 131 -2.16 17.15 2.87
CA ILE A 131 -3.29 16.35 2.45
C ILE A 131 -2.74 15.29 1.48
N HIS A 132 -2.81 14.02 1.88
CA HIS A 132 -2.35 12.93 1.03
C HIS A 132 -3.32 12.72 -0.12
N ASP A 133 -2.75 12.39 -1.29
CA ASP A 133 -3.50 12.11 -2.52
C ASP A 133 -4.49 13.24 -2.85
N GLU A 134 -4.00 14.47 -2.77
CA GLU A 134 -4.77 15.68 -3.02
C GLU A 134 -5.30 15.75 -4.45
N ASP A 135 -4.62 15.14 -5.41
CA ASP A 135 -5.06 14.97 -6.79
C ASP A 135 -6.32 14.11 -6.93
N PHE A 136 -6.56 13.22 -5.98
CA PHE A 136 -7.78 12.41 -5.89
C PHE A 136 -8.80 12.91 -4.86
N TYR A 137 -8.61 14.11 -4.32
CA TYR A 137 -9.42 14.66 -3.22
C TYR A 137 -10.92 14.51 -3.41
N MET A 138 -11.40 14.77 -4.63
CA MET A 138 -12.83 14.74 -4.98
C MET A 138 -13.28 13.43 -5.63
N LEU A 139 -12.35 12.50 -5.91
CA LEU A 139 -12.60 11.42 -6.84
C LEU A 139 -12.72 10.05 -6.18
N THR A 140 -11.81 9.72 -5.27
CA THR A 140 -11.71 8.36 -4.71
C THR A 140 -11.35 8.36 -3.24
N GLU A 141 -11.62 7.25 -2.56
CA GLU A 141 -11.09 6.89 -1.25
C GLU A 141 -9.63 6.45 -1.38
N THR A 142 -8.91 6.36 -0.24
CA THR A 142 -7.46 6.07 -0.25
C THR A 142 -7.17 4.59 -0.41
N CYS A 143 -7.68 3.73 0.49
CA CYS A 143 -7.26 2.33 0.59
C CYS A 143 -8.45 1.41 0.85
N CYS A 144 -8.33 0.11 0.48
CA CYS A 144 -9.34 -0.92 0.76
C CYS A 144 -8.72 -2.26 1.15
N GLN A 145 -9.35 -2.92 2.14
CA GLN A 145 -9.11 -4.31 2.56
C GLN A 145 -10.17 -5.21 1.89
N ILE A 146 -9.78 -5.93 0.87
CA ILE A 146 -10.69 -6.68 0.00
C ILE A 146 -10.83 -8.11 0.51
N ASP A 147 -12.06 -8.56 0.83
CA ASP A 147 -12.35 -9.98 0.96
C ASP A 147 -12.72 -10.57 -0.41
N PRO A 148 -11.87 -11.40 -1.02
CA PRO A 148 -12.18 -11.97 -2.33
C PRO A 148 -13.12 -13.18 -2.25
N ILE A 149 -13.40 -13.74 -1.06
CA ILE A 149 -14.19 -14.98 -0.91
C ILE A 149 -15.61 -14.82 -1.46
N PRO A 150 -16.38 -13.75 -1.16
CA PRO A 150 -17.70 -13.56 -1.75
C PRO A 150 -17.66 -13.44 -3.28
N LEU A 151 -16.66 -12.75 -3.83
CA LEU A 151 -16.47 -12.61 -5.27
C LEU A 151 -16.15 -13.96 -5.94
N PHE A 152 -15.31 -14.77 -5.31
CA PHE A 152 -14.99 -16.11 -5.81
C PHE A 152 -16.21 -17.06 -5.80
N ARG A 153 -17.11 -16.92 -4.83
CA ARG A 153 -18.30 -17.78 -4.73
C ARG A 153 -19.34 -17.49 -5.79
N ARG A 154 -19.59 -16.24 -6.09
CA ARG A 154 -20.64 -15.82 -7.04
C ARG A 154 -20.11 -15.49 -8.43
N GLY A 155 -18.80 -15.18 -8.56
CA GLY A 155 -18.26 -14.48 -9.72
C GLY A 155 -18.47 -12.97 -9.60
N PHE A 156 -17.99 -12.19 -10.57
CA PHE A 156 -18.05 -10.74 -10.58
C PHE A 156 -17.83 -10.16 -11.99
N SER A 157 -18.12 -8.87 -12.16
CA SER A 157 -17.86 -8.12 -13.38
C SER A 157 -16.85 -7.01 -13.13
N THR A 158 -15.97 -6.74 -14.10
CA THR A 158 -15.10 -5.57 -14.12
C THR A 158 -15.60 -4.48 -15.08
N GLY A 159 -16.86 -4.56 -15.51
CA GLY A 159 -17.47 -3.64 -16.47
C GLY A 159 -17.39 -4.10 -17.93
N HIS A 160 -16.58 -5.11 -18.27
CA HIS A 160 -16.40 -5.62 -19.63
C HIS A 160 -16.87 -7.07 -19.84
N GLY A 161 -17.57 -7.62 -18.86
CA GLY A 161 -18.08 -8.98 -18.88
C GLY A 161 -18.07 -9.62 -17.51
N TYR A 162 -18.70 -10.79 -17.41
CA TYR A 162 -18.86 -11.52 -16.15
C TYR A 162 -17.80 -12.63 -16.04
N LEU A 163 -17.05 -12.65 -14.95
CA LEU A 163 -16.07 -13.65 -14.61
C LEU A 163 -16.70 -14.72 -13.71
N ARG A 164 -16.67 -15.96 -14.18
CA ARG A 164 -17.24 -17.09 -13.45
C ARG A 164 -16.45 -17.44 -12.19
N PRO A 165 -17.10 -18.07 -11.18
CA PRO A 165 -16.40 -18.63 -10.03
C PRO A 165 -15.18 -19.48 -10.43
N PRO A 166 -14.03 -19.32 -9.78
CA PRO A 166 -12.82 -20.11 -10.08
C PRO A 166 -13.01 -21.57 -9.65
N LYS A 167 -12.41 -22.51 -10.41
CA LYS A 167 -12.51 -23.94 -10.17
C LYS A 167 -11.14 -24.59 -9.93
N SER A 168 -10.10 -23.82 -9.63
CA SER A 168 -8.75 -24.29 -9.33
C SER A 168 -7.94 -23.18 -8.67
N ILE A 169 -6.81 -23.55 -8.04
CA ILE A 169 -5.90 -22.57 -7.45
C ILE A 169 -5.33 -21.61 -8.51
N ILE A 170 -5.03 -22.10 -9.71
CA ILE A 170 -4.51 -21.25 -10.81
C ILE A 170 -5.53 -20.18 -11.22
N SER A 171 -6.78 -20.58 -11.44
CA SER A 171 -7.84 -19.60 -11.77
C SER A 171 -8.15 -18.65 -10.62
N ARG A 172 -8.05 -19.11 -9.37
CA ARG A 172 -8.29 -18.30 -8.18
C ARG A 172 -7.21 -17.24 -8.00
N ALA A 173 -5.94 -17.60 -8.18
CA ALA A 173 -4.82 -16.65 -8.15
C ALA A 173 -4.90 -15.60 -9.27
N ALA A 174 -5.29 -16.01 -10.48
CA ALA A 174 -5.52 -15.09 -11.60
C ALA A 174 -6.66 -14.10 -11.28
N LEU A 175 -7.79 -14.58 -10.75
CA LEU A 175 -8.89 -13.71 -10.36
C LEU A 175 -8.54 -12.79 -9.19
N ALA A 176 -7.70 -13.21 -8.25
CA ALA A 176 -7.19 -12.33 -7.19
C ALA A 176 -6.43 -11.13 -7.74
N CYS A 177 -5.57 -11.36 -8.75
CA CYS A 177 -4.88 -10.28 -9.46
C CYS A 177 -5.87 -9.32 -10.14
N ILE A 178 -6.90 -9.86 -10.81
CA ILE A 178 -7.92 -9.06 -11.48
C ILE A 178 -8.73 -8.23 -10.48
N ILE A 179 -9.09 -8.79 -9.33
CA ILE A 179 -9.79 -8.09 -8.23
C ILE A 179 -8.96 -6.88 -7.77
N ILE A 180 -7.68 -7.09 -7.47
CA ILE A 180 -6.77 -6.02 -7.05
C ILE A 180 -6.66 -4.94 -8.13
N GLN A 181 -6.47 -5.34 -9.39
CA GLN A 181 -6.33 -4.42 -10.52
C GLN A 181 -7.61 -3.65 -10.83
N ALA A 182 -8.78 -4.29 -10.76
CA ALA A 182 -10.07 -3.64 -10.96
C ALA A 182 -10.32 -2.60 -9.87
N ASN A 183 -10.11 -2.97 -8.60
CA ASN A 183 -10.29 -2.06 -7.47
C ASN A 183 -9.31 -0.88 -7.51
N GLN A 184 -8.08 -1.08 -7.99
CA GLN A 184 -7.07 -0.02 -8.15
C GLN A 184 -7.52 1.11 -9.10
N ASN A 185 -8.44 0.85 -10.03
CA ASN A 185 -8.97 1.90 -10.90
C ASN A 185 -9.96 2.83 -10.19
N GLU A 186 -10.49 2.42 -9.05
CA GLU A 186 -11.50 3.16 -8.28
C GLU A 186 -10.96 3.69 -6.95
N MET A 187 -9.76 3.27 -6.56
CA MET A 187 -9.02 3.75 -5.38
C MET A 187 -7.58 4.02 -5.74
N HIS A 188 -6.96 5.03 -5.13
CA HIS A 188 -5.61 5.42 -5.54
C HIS A 188 -4.47 4.86 -4.68
N GLY A 189 -4.74 4.50 -3.43
CA GLY A 189 -3.75 3.97 -2.49
C GLY A 189 -3.62 2.45 -2.48
N GLY A 190 -3.29 1.90 -1.34
CA GLY A 190 -3.02 0.46 -1.18
C GLY A 190 -4.28 -0.40 -1.26
N GLN A 191 -4.15 -1.55 -1.91
CA GLN A 191 -5.15 -2.60 -1.99
C GLN A 191 -4.63 -3.82 -1.25
N ALA A 192 -5.40 -4.40 -0.32
CA ALA A 192 -4.94 -5.55 0.44
C ALA A 192 -5.97 -6.69 0.44
N ILE A 193 -5.47 -7.92 0.44
CA ILE A 193 -6.26 -9.09 0.79
C ILE A 193 -5.86 -9.48 2.23
N PRO A 194 -6.75 -9.29 3.23
CA PRO A 194 -6.42 -9.50 4.64
C PRO A 194 -6.42 -10.97 5.09
N ASN A 195 -7.00 -11.85 4.29
CA ASN A 195 -7.27 -13.27 4.57
C ASN A 195 -6.79 -14.16 3.40
N PHE A 196 -5.59 -13.91 2.89
CA PHE A 196 -5.14 -14.49 1.62
C PHE A 196 -5.07 -16.03 1.65
N ASP A 197 -4.54 -16.63 2.71
CA ASP A 197 -4.47 -18.08 2.90
C ASP A 197 -5.86 -18.73 2.93
N PHE A 198 -6.80 -18.18 3.71
CA PHE A 198 -8.21 -18.63 3.73
C PHE A 198 -8.89 -18.46 2.38
N ALA A 199 -8.64 -17.34 1.71
CA ALA A 199 -9.24 -17.05 0.41
C ALA A 199 -8.77 -18.02 -0.69
N MET A 200 -7.52 -18.48 -0.63
CA MET A 200 -6.93 -19.37 -1.63
C MET A 200 -7.17 -20.86 -1.32
N ALA A 201 -7.38 -21.23 -0.04
CA ALA A 201 -7.48 -22.63 0.41
C ALA A 201 -8.50 -23.48 -0.37
N GLU A 202 -9.69 -22.93 -0.63
CA GLU A 202 -10.71 -23.65 -1.43
C GLU A 202 -10.24 -23.93 -2.87
N GLY A 203 -9.39 -23.07 -3.46
CA GLY A 203 -8.79 -23.31 -4.78
C GLY A 203 -7.81 -24.49 -4.76
N VAL A 204 -7.07 -24.66 -3.66
CA VAL A 204 -6.21 -25.83 -3.43
C VAL A 204 -7.07 -27.08 -3.28
N ALA A 205 -8.15 -27.06 -2.48
CA ALA A 205 -9.06 -28.18 -2.33
C ALA A 205 -9.69 -28.61 -3.65
N GLN A 206 -10.14 -27.66 -4.47
CA GLN A 206 -10.70 -27.93 -5.80
C GLN A 206 -9.66 -28.52 -6.75
N THR A 207 -8.41 -28.05 -6.70
CA THR A 207 -7.31 -28.57 -7.50
C THR A 207 -6.94 -29.98 -7.06
N PHE A 208 -6.86 -30.21 -5.76
CA PHE A 208 -6.61 -31.52 -5.17
C PHE A 208 -7.67 -32.53 -5.60
N ARG A 209 -8.97 -32.18 -5.47
CA ARG A 209 -10.06 -33.07 -5.87
C ARG A 209 -9.93 -33.51 -7.33
N LYS A 210 -9.65 -32.59 -8.25
CA LYS A 210 -9.46 -32.90 -9.68
C LYS A 210 -8.25 -33.78 -9.91
N ALA A 211 -7.14 -33.48 -9.23
CA ALA A 211 -5.93 -34.29 -9.34
C ALA A 211 -6.14 -35.70 -8.78
N TYR A 212 -6.91 -35.82 -7.71
CA TYR A 212 -7.25 -37.10 -7.09
C TYR A 212 -8.16 -37.94 -8.01
N GLU A 213 -9.24 -37.35 -8.56
CA GLU A 213 -10.11 -37.97 -9.58
C GLU A 213 -9.30 -38.48 -10.78
N ALA A 214 -8.41 -37.63 -11.33
CA ALA A 214 -7.57 -38.00 -12.45
C ALA A 214 -6.59 -39.14 -12.12
N ALA A 215 -6.05 -39.17 -10.91
CA ALA A 215 -5.15 -40.20 -10.47
C ALA A 215 -5.88 -41.55 -10.26
N LEU A 216 -7.11 -41.52 -9.71
CA LEU A 216 -7.96 -42.72 -9.61
C LEU A 216 -8.29 -43.28 -10.99
N THR A 217 -8.66 -42.38 -11.93
CA THR A 217 -8.97 -42.73 -13.32
C THR A 217 -7.76 -43.44 -13.99
N ALA A 218 -6.58 -42.83 -13.87
CA ALA A 218 -5.36 -43.36 -14.46
C ALA A 218 -4.98 -44.72 -13.84
N PHE A 219 -5.19 -44.92 -12.52
CA PHE A 219 -4.95 -46.19 -11.86
C PHE A 219 -5.87 -47.28 -12.42
N ILE A 220 -7.17 -47.00 -12.57
CA ILE A 220 -8.16 -47.97 -13.08
C ILE A 220 -7.91 -48.27 -14.55
N GLU A 221 -7.63 -47.25 -15.37
CA GLU A 221 -7.29 -47.44 -16.80
C GLU A 221 -6.15 -48.44 -16.95
N VAL A 222 -5.06 -48.25 -16.20
CA VAL A 222 -3.87 -49.09 -16.28
C VAL A 222 -4.08 -50.51 -15.70
N GLU A 223 -4.65 -50.60 -14.52
CA GLU A 223 -4.76 -51.86 -13.79
C GLU A 223 -5.91 -52.77 -14.32
N ALA A 224 -7.00 -52.17 -14.78
CA ALA A 224 -8.12 -52.91 -15.38
C ALA A 224 -8.00 -53.06 -16.89
N GLY A 225 -7.10 -52.34 -17.57
CA GLY A 225 -6.92 -52.37 -19.01
C GLY A 225 -8.15 -51.91 -19.82
N ILE A 226 -8.90 -50.91 -19.27
CA ILE A 226 -10.08 -50.35 -19.91
C ILE A 226 -9.79 -48.99 -20.48
N GLU A 227 -10.62 -48.51 -21.44
CA GLU A 227 -10.49 -47.20 -22.02
C GLU A 227 -10.70 -46.09 -20.99
N TYR A 228 -10.03 -44.95 -21.21
CA TYR A 228 -10.03 -43.79 -20.32
C TYR A 228 -11.45 -43.28 -19.98
N GLU A 229 -12.35 -43.19 -20.97
CA GLU A 229 -13.73 -42.76 -20.77
C GLU A 229 -14.49 -43.67 -19.84
N ALA A 230 -14.34 -44.99 -19.96
CA ALA A 230 -15.00 -45.98 -19.09
C ALA A 230 -14.44 -45.90 -17.65
N ALA A 231 -13.12 -45.74 -17.51
CA ALA A 231 -12.48 -45.52 -16.22
C ALA A 231 -12.93 -44.23 -15.56
N SER A 232 -13.00 -43.12 -16.32
CA SER A 232 -13.44 -41.80 -15.85
C SER A 232 -14.90 -41.81 -15.38
N ASP A 233 -15.79 -42.44 -16.16
CA ASP A 233 -17.22 -42.57 -15.79
C ASP A 233 -17.40 -43.42 -14.51
N PHE A 234 -16.66 -44.50 -14.41
CA PHE A 234 -16.67 -45.33 -13.19
C PHE A 234 -16.18 -44.53 -11.98
N VAL A 235 -15.04 -43.84 -12.08
CA VAL A 235 -14.50 -43.03 -11.00
C VAL A 235 -15.47 -41.98 -10.57
N ARG A 236 -16.05 -41.26 -11.52
CA ARG A 236 -16.96 -40.13 -11.24
C ARG A 236 -18.22 -40.58 -10.53
N HIS A 237 -18.90 -41.58 -11.06
CA HIS A 237 -20.23 -41.97 -10.61
C HIS A 237 -20.22 -43.06 -9.53
N ARG A 238 -19.15 -43.85 -9.40
CA ARG A 238 -19.11 -44.95 -8.43
C ARG A 238 -18.15 -44.74 -7.26
N ILE A 239 -17.17 -43.80 -7.44
CA ILE A 239 -16.19 -43.53 -6.37
C ILE A 239 -16.40 -42.08 -5.87
N MET A 240 -16.24 -41.08 -6.73
CA MET A 240 -16.20 -39.66 -6.31
C MET A 240 -17.49 -39.17 -5.67
N ASP A 241 -18.65 -39.72 -6.10
CA ASP A 241 -19.97 -39.37 -5.50
C ASP A 241 -20.15 -40.01 -4.11
N VAL A 242 -19.40 -41.07 -3.79
CA VAL A 242 -19.47 -41.76 -2.50
C VAL A 242 -18.47 -41.23 -1.47
N ILE A 243 -17.25 -40.87 -1.91
CA ILE A 243 -16.15 -40.49 -1.03
C ILE A 243 -16.13 -39.02 -0.62
N VAL A 244 -17.21 -38.29 -0.84
CA VAL A 244 -17.30 -36.85 -0.50
C VAL A 244 -17.20 -36.59 1.01
N PRO A 245 -16.48 -35.55 1.47
CA PRO A 245 -15.68 -34.62 0.70
C PRO A 245 -14.31 -35.22 0.32
N VAL A 246 -13.80 -34.81 -0.87
CA VAL A 246 -12.44 -35.13 -1.32
C VAL A 246 -11.61 -33.86 -1.19
N CYS A 247 -10.84 -33.77 -0.11
CA CYS A 247 -9.93 -32.67 0.22
C CYS A 247 -8.74 -33.22 1.02
N MET A 248 -7.72 -32.40 1.21
CA MET A 248 -6.50 -32.84 1.92
C MET A 248 -6.77 -33.17 3.38
N SER A 249 -7.72 -32.49 4.02
CA SER A 249 -8.13 -32.78 5.41
C SER A 249 -8.80 -34.15 5.55
N ALA A 250 -9.42 -34.64 4.49
CA ALA A 250 -10.12 -35.97 4.50
C ALA A 250 -9.19 -37.14 4.13
N LEU A 251 -7.92 -36.91 3.79
CA LEU A 251 -6.97 -37.93 3.35
C LEU A 251 -6.93 -39.19 4.23
N PRO A 252 -6.93 -39.10 5.59
CA PRO A 252 -6.90 -40.30 6.43
C PRO A 252 -8.11 -41.21 6.24
N GLU A 253 -9.25 -40.72 5.80
CA GLU A 253 -10.52 -41.44 5.66
C GLU A 253 -10.74 -41.98 4.23
N LEU A 254 -10.09 -41.38 3.22
CA LEU A 254 -10.31 -41.72 1.81
C LEU A 254 -10.02 -43.18 1.47
N PRO A 255 -8.97 -43.89 2.02
CA PRO A 255 -8.74 -45.28 1.73
C PRO A 255 -9.91 -46.19 2.13
N ALA A 256 -10.51 -45.98 3.31
CA ALA A 256 -11.65 -46.75 3.78
C ALA A 256 -12.91 -46.48 2.95
N ARG A 257 -13.13 -45.21 2.58
CA ARG A 257 -14.27 -44.81 1.72
C ARG A 257 -14.14 -45.36 0.30
N ILE A 258 -12.93 -45.42 -0.26
CA ILE A 258 -12.67 -46.04 -1.58
C ILE A 258 -12.94 -47.56 -1.50
N ALA A 259 -12.48 -48.25 -0.46
CA ALA A 259 -12.73 -49.66 -0.25
C ALA A 259 -14.25 -49.96 -0.24
N GLN A 260 -15.01 -49.17 0.52
CA GLN A 260 -16.48 -49.29 0.56
C GLN A 260 -17.13 -49.04 -0.82
N ALA A 261 -16.65 -48.02 -1.57
CA ALA A 261 -17.17 -47.72 -2.90
C ALA A 261 -16.91 -48.85 -3.91
N LEU A 262 -15.71 -49.48 -3.85
CA LEU A 262 -15.37 -50.61 -4.72
C LEU A 262 -16.16 -51.86 -4.33
N GLU A 263 -16.37 -52.16 -3.03
CA GLU A 263 -17.19 -53.27 -2.56
C GLU A 263 -18.65 -53.13 -3.04
N HIS A 264 -19.24 -51.93 -2.95
CA HIS A 264 -20.59 -51.66 -3.46
C HIS A 264 -20.65 -51.86 -4.99
N ALA A 265 -19.67 -51.35 -5.72
CA ALA A 265 -19.62 -51.53 -7.19
C ALA A 265 -19.41 -52.99 -7.57
N ALA A 266 -18.67 -53.77 -6.79
CA ALA A 266 -18.48 -55.20 -7.01
C ALA A 266 -19.76 -55.99 -6.73
N ALA A 267 -20.51 -55.64 -5.71
CA ALA A 267 -21.82 -56.26 -5.40
C ALA A 267 -22.83 -56.03 -6.56
N ASP A 268 -22.74 -54.89 -7.24
CA ASP A 268 -23.57 -54.57 -8.43
C ASP A 268 -23.03 -55.21 -9.71
N GLY A 269 -21.90 -55.93 -9.66
CA GLY A 269 -21.25 -56.52 -10.84
C GLY A 269 -20.64 -55.47 -11.79
N ALA A 270 -20.43 -54.24 -11.34
CA ALA A 270 -19.96 -53.10 -12.15
C ALA A 270 -18.50 -52.71 -11.84
N CYS A 271 -17.81 -53.40 -10.89
CA CYS A 271 -16.47 -53.04 -10.52
C CYS A 271 -15.44 -53.62 -11.52
N PRO A 272 -14.59 -52.78 -12.17
CA PRO A 272 -13.56 -53.25 -13.09
C PRO A 272 -12.30 -53.77 -12.38
N LEU A 273 -12.16 -53.58 -11.06
CA LEU A 273 -11.02 -53.94 -10.23
C LEU A 273 -11.42 -54.91 -9.11
N ASP A 274 -10.44 -55.66 -8.61
CA ASP A 274 -10.58 -56.37 -7.34
C ASP A 274 -10.62 -55.37 -6.17
N PRO A 275 -11.65 -55.40 -5.31
CA PRO A 275 -11.74 -54.47 -4.16
C PRO A 275 -10.53 -54.51 -3.21
N SER A 276 -9.75 -55.59 -3.18
CA SER A 276 -8.50 -55.65 -2.43
C SER A 276 -7.45 -54.66 -2.86
N MET A 277 -7.57 -54.06 -4.07
CA MET A 277 -6.67 -53.03 -4.58
C MET A 277 -6.95 -51.64 -4.02
N ALA A 278 -8.02 -51.46 -3.25
CA ALA A 278 -8.44 -50.15 -2.72
C ALA A 278 -7.32 -49.38 -2.02
N SER A 279 -6.57 -50.02 -1.15
CA SER A 279 -5.47 -49.39 -0.39
C SER A 279 -4.32 -48.93 -1.33
N ARG A 280 -3.98 -49.75 -2.32
CA ARG A 280 -2.95 -49.42 -3.33
C ARG A 280 -3.38 -48.28 -4.22
N MET A 281 -4.65 -48.28 -4.67
CA MET A 281 -5.26 -47.23 -5.45
C MET A 281 -5.32 -45.92 -4.69
N ALA A 282 -5.78 -45.93 -3.42
CA ALA A 282 -5.82 -44.75 -2.57
C ALA A 282 -4.43 -44.13 -2.36
N SER A 283 -3.43 -44.95 -2.04
CA SER A 283 -2.04 -44.50 -1.83
C SER A 283 -1.43 -43.88 -3.10
N TYR A 284 -1.69 -44.48 -4.26
CA TYR A 284 -1.26 -43.91 -5.55
C TYR A 284 -1.93 -42.58 -5.81
N ALA A 285 -3.26 -42.52 -5.66
CA ALA A 285 -4.03 -41.32 -5.90
C ALA A 285 -3.63 -40.15 -4.95
N GLU A 286 -3.41 -40.45 -3.68
CA GLU A 286 -2.91 -39.48 -2.69
C GLU A 286 -1.58 -38.92 -3.12
N LYS A 287 -0.59 -39.73 -3.39
CA LYS A 287 0.76 -39.31 -3.76
C LYS A 287 0.76 -38.46 -5.02
N GLU A 288 0.03 -38.89 -6.04
CA GLU A 288 -0.02 -38.15 -7.32
C GLU A 288 -0.83 -36.87 -7.20
N ALA A 289 -1.95 -36.88 -6.48
CA ALA A 289 -2.77 -35.69 -6.27
C ALA A 289 -2.00 -34.63 -5.46
N LEU A 290 -1.33 -35.02 -4.37
CA LEU A 290 -0.49 -34.09 -3.60
C LEU A 290 0.62 -33.49 -4.46
N ARG A 291 1.34 -34.30 -5.22
CA ARG A 291 2.42 -33.85 -6.09
C ARG A 291 1.94 -32.84 -7.14
N ARG A 292 0.79 -33.12 -7.78
CA ARG A 292 0.20 -32.21 -8.79
C ARG A 292 -0.30 -30.93 -8.15
N THR A 293 -1.01 -31.04 -7.03
CA THR A 293 -1.56 -29.88 -6.30
C THR A 293 -0.45 -28.96 -5.77
N GLU A 294 0.63 -29.52 -5.23
CA GLU A 294 1.78 -28.74 -4.78
C GLU A 294 2.42 -27.96 -5.93
N ARG A 295 2.65 -28.63 -7.09
CA ARG A 295 3.18 -27.97 -8.28
C ARG A 295 2.28 -26.86 -8.79
N ASP A 296 0.97 -27.15 -8.92
CA ASP A 296 0.02 -26.20 -9.49
C ASP A 296 -0.19 -25.01 -8.53
N THR A 297 -0.10 -25.24 -7.21
CA THR A 297 -0.14 -24.16 -6.22
C THR A 297 1.12 -23.29 -6.30
N TYR A 298 2.31 -23.89 -6.43
CA TYR A 298 3.54 -23.13 -6.63
C TYR A 298 3.46 -22.25 -7.88
N GLN A 299 3.05 -22.81 -9.02
CA GLN A 299 2.91 -22.07 -10.27
C GLN A 299 1.87 -20.93 -10.16
N ALA A 300 0.79 -21.15 -9.42
CA ALA A 300 -0.22 -20.12 -9.16
C ALA A 300 0.35 -18.96 -8.32
N MET A 301 1.13 -19.25 -7.29
CA MET A 301 1.75 -18.24 -6.43
C MET A 301 2.87 -17.48 -7.17
N GLU A 302 3.69 -18.17 -7.95
CA GLU A 302 4.71 -17.56 -8.80
C GLU A 302 4.07 -16.61 -9.82
N ALA A 303 3.03 -17.06 -10.54
CA ALA A 303 2.30 -16.24 -11.50
C ALA A 303 1.64 -15.02 -10.85
N LEU A 304 1.10 -15.13 -9.65
CA LEU A 304 0.52 -14.02 -8.90
C LEU A 304 1.58 -12.96 -8.58
N ILE A 305 2.74 -13.37 -8.06
CA ILE A 305 3.86 -12.47 -7.75
C ILE A 305 4.32 -11.76 -9.02
N HIS A 306 4.56 -12.50 -10.10
CA HIS A 306 5.00 -11.92 -11.37
C HIS A 306 3.96 -10.94 -11.93
N ASN A 307 2.67 -11.31 -11.92
CA ASN A 307 1.57 -10.47 -12.41
C ASN A 307 1.53 -9.12 -11.66
N LEU A 308 1.54 -9.14 -10.33
CA LEU A 308 1.44 -7.92 -9.51
C LEU A 308 2.68 -7.02 -9.58
N ASN A 309 3.81 -7.51 -10.13
CA ASN A 309 5.01 -6.71 -10.38
C ASN A 309 5.14 -6.22 -11.83
N THR A 310 4.37 -6.76 -12.78
CA THR A 310 4.55 -6.48 -14.20
C THR A 310 3.32 -5.95 -14.91
N MET A 311 2.11 -6.28 -14.43
CA MET A 311 0.87 -5.83 -15.06
C MET A 311 0.45 -4.46 -14.54
N ASN A 312 0.31 -3.52 -15.46
CA ASN A 312 -0.16 -2.19 -15.16
C ASN A 312 -1.68 -2.19 -14.96
N SER A 313 -2.15 -1.59 -13.86
CA SER A 313 -3.58 -1.48 -13.54
C SER A 313 -4.18 -0.15 -13.96
N ARG A 314 -3.37 0.90 -14.12
CA ARG A 314 -3.79 2.24 -14.54
C ARG A 314 -2.90 2.80 -15.63
N ALA A 315 -3.36 3.88 -16.27
CA ALA A 315 -2.52 4.68 -17.15
C ALA A 315 -1.23 5.11 -16.44
N GLY A 316 -0.14 5.26 -17.18
CA GLY A 316 1.15 5.68 -16.63
C GLY A 316 2.05 4.54 -16.15
N ALA A 317 1.80 3.31 -16.61
CA ALA A 317 2.60 2.13 -16.24
C ALA A 317 2.62 1.85 -14.73
N GLN A 318 1.57 2.24 -14.00
CA GLN A 318 1.47 2.01 -12.57
C GLN A 318 1.09 0.56 -12.27
N VAL A 319 1.97 -0.16 -11.57
CA VAL A 319 1.63 -1.48 -11.00
C VAL A 319 0.74 -1.31 -9.77
N PRO A 320 -0.13 -2.30 -9.43
CA PRO A 320 -0.97 -2.20 -8.25
C PRO A 320 -0.16 -2.11 -6.96
N PHE A 321 -0.45 -1.10 -6.13
CA PHE A 321 0.09 -1.04 -4.77
C PHE A 321 -0.65 -2.04 -3.89
N SER A 322 -0.20 -3.27 -3.94
CA SER A 322 -0.91 -4.43 -3.39
C SER A 322 -0.24 -5.03 -2.17
N SER A 323 -1.03 -5.59 -1.27
CA SER A 323 -0.56 -6.35 -0.11
C SER A 323 -1.39 -7.61 0.11
N ILE A 324 -0.80 -8.59 0.75
CA ILE A 324 -1.48 -9.81 1.19
C ILE A 324 -1.07 -10.15 2.63
N ASN A 325 -2.05 -10.55 3.45
CA ASN A 325 -1.84 -10.98 4.81
C ASN A 325 -2.21 -12.46 4.93
N TYR A 326 -1.38 -13.25 5.61
CA TYR A 326 -1.52 -14.70 5.71
C TYR A 326 -0.77 -15.27 6.91
N GLY A 327 -0.92 -16.57 7.17
CA GLY A 327 -0.15 -17.32 8.18
C GLY A 327 -1.00 -18.00 9.23
N THR A 328 -2.31 -17.71 9.29
CA THR A 328 -3.20 -18.18 10.36
C THR A 328 -4.14 -19.31 9.97
N ASP A 329 -4.34 -19.59 8.69
CA ASP A 329 -5.08 -20.78 8.25
C ASP A 329 -4.29 -22.05 8.55
N THR A 330 -4.81 -22.88 9.46
CA THR A 330 -4.20 -24.16 9.88
C THR A 330 -4.68 -25.35 9.07
N SER A 331 -5.61 -25.16 8.12
CA SER A 331 -6.03 -26.22 7.21
C SER A 331 -4.86 -26.69 6.33
N PRO A 332 -4.80 -27.98 5.93
CA PRO A 332 -3.77 -28.46 5.01
C PRO A 332 -3.70 -27.65 3.72
N GLU A 333 -4.84 -27.19 3.22
CA GLU A 333 -4.97 -26.37 2.01
C GLU A 333 -4.40 -24.97 2.20
N GLY A 334 -4.74 -24.28 3.29
CA GLY A 334 -4.20 -22.94 3.61
C GLY A 334 -2.70 -23.00 3.90
N ARG A 335 -2.24 -24.01 4.62
CA ARG A 335 -0.81 -24.27 4.85
C ARG A 335 -0.06 -24.47 3.53
N MET A 336 -0.65 -25.20 2.56
CA MET A 336 -0.05 -25.37 1.23
C MET A 336 0.07 -24.04 0.49
N VAL A 337 -0.94 -23.17 0.54
CA VAL A 337 -0.87 -21.81 -0.02
C VAL A 337 0.32 -21.06 0.54
N VAL A 338 0.44 -20.97 1.87
CA VAL A 338 1.52 -20.23 2.55
C VAL A 338 2.88 -20.81 2.19
N LYS A 339 3.03 -22.13 2.24
CA LYS A 339 4.28 -22.83 1.92
C LYS A 339 4.76 -22.54 0.49
N GLN A 340 3.84 -22.61 -0.49
CA GLN A 340 4.21 -22.38 -1.89
C GLN A 340 4.39 -20.89 -2.21
N LEU A 341 3.65 -20.00 -1.57
CA LEU A 341 3.87 -18.55 -1.66
C LEU A 341 5.27 -18.17 -1.17
N LEU A 342 5.67 -18.67 0.00
CA LEU A 342 6.99 -18.42 0.55
C LEU A 342 8.10 -18.99 -0.34
N LYS A 343 7.90 -20.17 -0.95
CA LYS A 343 8.85 -20.74 -1.93
C LYS A 343 8.98 -19.86 -3.18
N ALA A 344 7.86 -19.36 -3.71
CA ALA A 344 7.87 -18.49 -4.89
C ALA A 344 8.53 -17.14 -4.57
N THR A 345 8.30 -16.60 -3.37
CA THR A 345 8.96 -15.39 -2.89
C THR A 345 10.48 -15.61 -2.74
N ASP A 346 10.90 -16.72 -2.20
CA ASP A 346 12.32 -17.07 -2.07
C ASP A 346 13.04 -17.22 -3.42
N ALA A 347 12.34 -17.73 -4.43
CA ALA A 347 12.85 -17.82 -5.80
C ALA A 347 13.06 -16.44 -6.44
N GLY A 348 12.20 -15.46 -6.12
CA GLY A 348 12.23 -14.12 -6.70
C GLY A 348 11.63 -14.05 -8.10
N LEU A 349 11.82 -12.92 -8.79
CA LEU A 349 11.41 -12.74 -10.18
C LEU A 349 12.37 -13.45 -11.15
N GLY A 350 12.08 -13.40 -12.45
CA GLY A 350 12.78 -14.18 -13.48
C GLY A 350 14.30 -14.06 -13.53
N GLY A 351 14.88 -12.95 -13.09
CA GLY A 351 16.33 -12.75 -12.91
C GLY A 351 16.80 -12.96 -11.46
N GLY A 352 15.94 -13.46 -10.56
CA GLY A 352 16.22 -13.62 -9.13
C GLY A 352 16.06 -12.34 -8.31
N GLU A 353 15.46 -11.29 -8.89
CA GLU A 353 15.18 -10.03 -8.19
C GLU A 353 14.17 -10.23 -7.07
N THR A 354 14.29 -9.43 -6.00
CA THR A 354 13.27 -9.37 -4.96
C THR A 354 12.01 -8.71 -5.51
N ALA A 355 10.86 -9.38 -5.41
CA ALA A 355 9.57 -8.81 -5.79
C ALA A 355 9.18 -7.72 -4.79
N ILE A 356 8.75 -6.54 -5.29
CA ILE A 356 8.27 -5.44 -4.46
C ILE A 356 6.81 -5.68 -4.07
N PHE A 357 6.00 -6.17 -5.00
CA PHE A 357 4.57 -6.45 -4.81
C PHE A 357 4.24 -7.94 -4.97
N PRO A 358 3.20 -8.41 -4.29
CA PRO A 358 2.50 -7.74 -3.20
C PRO A 358 3.39 -7.58 -1.97
N VAL A 359 3.22 -6.51 -1.20
CA VAL A 359 3.81 -6.42 0.15
C VAL A 359 3.23 -7.57 0.97
N GLN A 360 4.09 -8.46 1.44
CA GLN A 360 3.68 -9.66 2.15
C GLN A 360 3.75 -9.46 3.65
N ILE A 361 2.72 -9.90 4.36
CA ILE A 361 2.57 -9.70 5.80
C ILE A 361 2.20 -11.02 6.44
N PHE A 362 3.13 -11.56 7.22
CA PHE A 362 2.92 -12.78 7.99
C PHE A 362 2.32 -12.43 9.35
N LYS A 363 1.12 -12.96 9.65
CA LYS A 363 0.42 -12.76 10.92
C LYS A 363 0.97 -13.73 11.97
N MET A 364 1.56 -13.19 13.04
CA MET A 364 2.02 -13.96 14.19
C MET A 364 0.92 -14.08 15.23
N LYS A 365 0.64 -15.31 15.69
CA LYS A 365 -0.34 -15.58 16.73
C LYS A 365 0.10 -16.78 17.58
N ALA A 366 0.23 -16.59 18.89
CA ALA A 366 0.49 -17.67 19.84
C ALA A 366 -0.66 -18.69 19.82
N GLY A 367 -0.31 -19.96 19.83
CA GLY A 367 -1.25 -21.08 19.67
C GLY A 367 -1.57 -21.44 18.21
N VAL A 368 -1.14 -20.62 17.24
CA VAL A 368 -1.35 -20.87 15.80
C VAL A 368 -0.03 -21.11 15.07
N ASN A 369 0.95 -20.21 15.23
CA ASN A 369 2.19 -20.29 14.46
C ASN A 369 3.45 -19.78 15.17
N TYR A 370 3.33 -19.17 16.36
CA TYR A 370 4.43 -18.44 16.99
C TYR A 370 5.33 -19.32 17.88
N ASN A 371 4.75 -20.26 18.62
CA ASN A 371 5.48 -21.11 19.55
C ASN A 371 5.86 -22.47 18.93
N PRO A 372 6.99 -23.06 19.35
CA PRO A 372 7.27 -24.44 19.02
C PRO A 372 6.10 -25.36 19.41
N GLY A 373 5.62 -26.17 18.45
CA GLY A 373 4.45 -27.03 18.62
C GLY A 373 3.14 -26.46 18.14
N ASP A 374 3.07 -25.17 17.83
CA ASP A 374 1.90 -24.59 17.17
C ASP A 374 1.71 -25.18 15.76
N PRO A 375 0.46 -25.33 15.26
CA PRO A 375 0.16 -25.98 13.97
C PRO A 375 0.93 -25.45 12.76
N ASN A 376 1.18 -24.14 12.69
CA ASN A 376 1.85 -23.45 11.60
C ASN A 376 3.25 -22.93 11.98
N TYR A 377 3.86 -23.47 13.03
CA TYR A 377 5.19 -23.03 13.48
C TYR A 377 6.28 -23.20 12.41
N ASP A 378 6.22 -24.28 11.64
CA ASP A 378 7.12 -24.52 10.52
C ASP A 378 7.02 -23.44 9.43
N LEU A 379 5.81 -22.91 9.17
CA LEU A 379 5.57 -21.82 8.23
C LEU A 379 6.13 -20.50 8.76
N PHE A 380 6.02 -20.22 10.07
CA PHE A 380 6.67 -19.06 10.68
C PHE A 380 8.19 -19.13 10.54
N ARG A 381 8.78 -20.29 10.78
CA ARG A 381 10.23 -20.51 10.56
C ARG A 381 10.62 -20.27 9.10
N GLN A 382 9.83 -20.78 8.16
CA GLN A 382 10.06 -20.55 6.73
C GLN A 382 9.92 -19.07 6.38
N ALA A 383 8.91 -18.36 6.89
CA ALA A 383 8.68 -16.95 6.67
C ALA A 383 9.89 -16.08 7.14
N MET A 384 10.45 -16.40 8.32
CA MET A 384 11.65 -15.73 8.82
C MET A 384 12.86 -15.92 7.89
N LEU A 385 13.10 -17.14 7.42
CA LEU A 385 14.22 -17.44 6.51
C LEU A 385 14.08 -16.72 5.18
N VAL A 386 12.86 -16.67 4.64
CA VAL A 386 12.57 -15.94 3.40
C VAL A 386 12.74 -14.43 3.59
N SER A 387 12.23 -13.88 4.69
CA SER A 387 12.35 -12.46 5.00
C SER A 387 13.82 -12.05 5.19
N ALA A 388 14.62 -12.87 5.87
CA ALA A 388 16.05 -12.64 6.03
C ALA A 388 16.85 -12.59 4.70
N LYS A 389 16.27 -13.13 3.62
CA LYS A 389 16.88 -13.14 2.27
C LYS A 389 16.24 -12.12 1.31
N ARG A 390 14.93 -11.85 1.47
CA ARG A 390 14.11 -11.16 0.46
C ARG A 390 13.43 -9.88 0.97
N LEU A 391 13.65 -9.43 2.20
CA LEU A 391 12.96 -8.33 2.87
C LEU A 391 11.49 -8.61 3.20
N PHE A 392 10.85 -9.58 2.57
CA PHE A 392 9.47 -9.99 2.79
C PHE A 392 9.39 -11.48 3.18
N PRO A 393 8.37 -11.86 3.98
CA PRO A 393 7.30 -11.04 4.53
C PRO A 393 7.74 -10.15 5.70
N ASN A 394 6.98 -9.06 5.92
CA ASN A 394 6.95 -8.34 7.19
C ASN A 394 6.10 -9.11 8.21
N PHE A 395 6.17 -8.72 9.49
CA PHE A 395 5.52 -9.46 10.57
C PHE A 395 4.50 -8.59 11.31
N SER A 396 3.24 -9.04 11.38
CA SER A 396 2.22 -8.43 12.21
C SER A 396 1.97 -9.27 13.46
N ASN A 397 1.75 -8.61 14.60
CA ASN A 397 1.57 -9.22 15.90
C ASN A 397 0.11 -9.16 16.32
N LEU A 398 -0.60 -10.28 16.21
CA LEU A 398 -1.99 -10.40 16.65
C LEU A 398 -2.11 -10.48 18.18
N ASP A 399 -1.03 -10.83 18.88
CA ASP A 399 -1.00 -10.93 20.34
C ASP A 399 -0.77 -9.57 21.04
N ALA A 400 -0.39 -8.51 20.30
CA ALA A 400 -0.31 -7.18 20.86
C ALA A 400 -1.69 -6.78 21.44
N PRO A 401 -1.77 -6.22 22.68
CA PRO A 401 -3.04 -6.02 23.38
C PRO A 401 -4.08 -5.25 22.57
N PHE A 402 -3.65 -4.22 21.82
CA PHE A 402 -4.52 -3.40 20.99
C PHE A 402 -4.97 -4.11 19.68
N ASN A 403 -4.43 -5.28 19.35
CA ASN A 403 -4.88 -6.18 18.29
C ASN A 403 -5.66 -7.36 18.87
N LEU A 404 -5.16 -7.95 19.96
CA LEU A 404 -5.73 -9.13 20.59
C LEU A 404 -7.18 -8.90 21.08
N GLN A 405 -7.53 -7.66 21.46
CA GLN A 405 -8.90 -7.31 21.88
C GLN A 405 -9.98 -7.62 20.84
N TYR A 406 -9.63 -7.69 19.56
CA TYR A 406 -10.56 -7.99 18.46
C TYR A 406 -10.57 -9.46 18.07
N TYR A 407 -9.51 -10.20 18.38
CA TYR A 407 -9.31 -11.56 17.92
C TYR A 407 -10.34 -12.53 18.49
N LYS A 408 -10.93 -13.31 17.58
CA LYS A 408 -11.84 -14.42 17.90
C LYS A 408 -11.35 -15.67 17.18
N GLU A 409 -11.13 -16.74 17.93
CA GLU A 409 -10.66 -18.00 17.36
C GLU A 409 -11.61 -18.52 16.27
N GLY A 410 -11.06 -18.90 15.12
CA GLY A 410 -11.81 -19.41 13.99
C GLY A 410 -12.53 -18.36 13.13
N ASP A 411 -12.41 -17.06 13.47
CA ASP A 411 -12.97 -15.96 12.68
C ASP A 411 -11.86 -15.07 12.10
N TYR A 412 -11.46 -15.34 10.85
CA TYR A 412 -10.44 -14.55 10.16
C TYR A 412 -10.80 -13.06 9.99
N ASN A 413 -12.08 -12.70 10.02
CA ASN A 413 -12.53 -11.30 9.96
C ASN A 413 -12.17 -10.51 11.23
N SER A 414 -11.97 -11.21 12.34
CA SER A 414 -11.53 -10.63 13.61
C SER A 414 -10.01 -10.43 13.71
N GLU A 415 -9.27 -10.90 12.73
CA GLU A 415 -7.82 -10.76 12.67
C GLU A 415 -7.43 -9.41 12.08
N VAL A 416 -6.59 -8.68 12.81
CA VAL A 416 -6.04 -7.42 12.30
C VAL A 416 -5.13 -7.70 11.09
N ALA A 417 -5.28 -6.91 10.05
CA ALA A 417 -4.44 -6.96 8.86
C ALA A 417 -3.95 -5.55 8.50
N TYR A 418 -2.80 -5.51 7.83
CA TYR A 418 -2.20 -4.25 7.38
C TYR A 418 -2.25 -4.17 5.86
N MET A 419 -2.31 -2.95 5.33
CA MET A 419 -2.26 -2.71 3.89
C MET A 419 -1.24 -1.63 3.53
N GLY A 420 -0.69 -1.74 2.33
CA GLY A 420 0.37 -0.88 1.87
C GLY A 420 1.58 -0.95 2.81
N CYS A 421 2.10 0.22 3.18
CA CYS A 421 3.27 0.28 4.06
C CYS A 421 2.93 -0.01 5.52
N ARG A 422 1.75 0.44 6.04
CA ARG A 422 1.41 0.33 7.46
C ARG A 422 -0.04 0.57 7.86
N THR A 423 -0.94 0.84 6.91
CA THR A 423 -2.34 1.23 7.23
C THR A 423 -3.10 0.07 7.86
N ARG A 424 -3.86 0.38 8.91
CA ARG A 424 -4.66 -0.55 9.70
C ARG A 424 -6.08 -0.03 9.85
N VAL A 425 -7.06 -0.89 9.62
CA VAL A 425 -8.49 -0.58 9.84
C VAL A 425 -9.09 -1.73 10.64
N MET A 426 -9.65 -1.46 11.81
CA MET A 426 -10.24 -2.48 12.67
C MET A 426 -11.43 -1.98 13.48
N GLY A 427 -11.24 -1.11 14.47
CA GLY A 427 -12.32 -0.55 15.27
C GLY A 427 -13.37 0.15 14.41
N ASN A 428 -14.65 0.07 14.80
CA ASN A 428 -15.76 0.64 14.06
C ASN A 428 -16.75 1.34 15.01
N VAL A 429 -16.56 2.64 15.23
CA VAL A 429 -17.42 3.43 16.11
C VAL A 429 -18.83 3.59 15.54
N TYR A 430 -18.94 3.64 14.20
CA TYR A 430 -20.22 3.70 13.51
C TYR A 430 -21.05 2.43 13.73
N ASP A 431 -20.42 1.26 13.66
CA ASP A 431 -21.06 -0.04 13.92
C ASP A 431 -20.16 -0.93 14.79
N PRO A 432 -20.28 -0.82 16.12
CA PRO A 432 -19.45 -1.62 17.04
C PRO A 432 -19.70 -3.13 16.98
N SER A 433 -20.75 -3.58 16.33
CA SER A 433 -21.01 -5.01 16.12
C SER A 433 -20.13 -5.62 15.01
N ARG A 434 -19.56 -4.78 14.16
CA ARG A 434 -18.73 -5.16 13.02
C ARG A 434 -17.35 -4.46 13.06
N GLU A 435 -16.59 -4.77 14.09
CA GLU A 435 -15.17 -4.42 14.19
C GLU A 435 -14.36 -5.43 13.38
N VAL A 436 -14.36 -5.26 12.07
CA VAL A 436 -13.73 -6.15 11.10
C VAL A 436 -12.79 -5.37 10.18
N THR A 437 -11.86 -6.07 9.58
CA THR A 437 -10.95 -5.51 8.59
C THR A 437 -11.53 -5.55 7.17
N CYS A 438 -12.09 -6.69 6.78
CA CYS A 438 -12.60 -6.95 5.42
C CYS A 438 -13.70 -5.98 4.98
N GLY A 439 -13.64 -5.54 3.74
CA GLY A 439 -14.63 -4.63 3.14
C GLY A 439 -14.55 -3.18 3.63
N ARG A 440 -13.45 -2.81 4.29
CA ARG A 440 -13.25 -1.47 4.87
C ARG A 440 -11.92 -0.90 4.45
N GLY A 441 -11.75 0.41 4.64
CA GLY A 441 -10.51 1.09 4.27
C GLY A 441 -10.40 2.48 4.85
N ASN A 442 -9.35 3.18 4.42
CA ASN A 442 -9.13 4.58 4.74
C ASN A 442 -9.77 5.45 3.66
N LEU A 443 -10.60 6.41 4.06
CA LEU A 443 -11.26 7.35 3.15
C LEU A 443 -10.29 8.48 2.75
N SER A 444 -9.58 9.01 3.75
CA SER A 444 -8.62 10.10 3.56
C SER A 444 -7.70 10.24 4.76
N PHE A 445 -6.50 10.75 4.55
CA PHE A 445 -5.64 11.14 5.65
C PHE A 445 -4.83 12.39 5.37
N THR A 446 -4.53 13.14 6.45
CA THR A 446 -3.81 14.41 6.40
C THR A 446 -2.79 14.46 7.52
N THR A 447 -1.56 14.80 7.18
CA THR A 447 -0.42 14.79 8.10
C THR A 447 -0.10 16.18 8.61
N ILE A 448 0.11 16.30 9.92
CA ILE A 448 0.54 17.52 10.61
C ILE A 448 2.07 17.59 10.67
N ASN A 449 2.63 18.77 10.39
CA ASN A 449 4.04 19.08 10.54
C ASN A 449 4.35 19.41 12.00
N LEU A 450 4.67 18.39 12.82
CA LEU A 450 5.00 18.60 14.24
C LEU A 450 6.26 19.46 14.45
N PRO A 451 7.36 19.30 13.69
CA PRO A 451 8.54 20.15 13.83
C PRO A 451 8.24 21.64 13.71
N ARG A 452 7.40 22.05 12.76
CA ARG A 452 7.01 23.43 12.59
C ARG A 452 6.31 24.01 13.81
N LEU A 453 5.33 23.27 14.36
CA LEU A 453 4.61 23.68 15.55
C LEU A 453 5.58 23.88 16.74
N ALA A 454 6.59 23.01 16.84
CA ALA A 454 7.61 23.09 17.87
C ALA A 454 8.54 24.30 17.69
N ILE A 455 9.03 24.55 16.45
CA ILE A 455 9.87 25.71 16.13
C ILE A 455 9.13 27.00 16.50
N GLU A 456 7.88 27.11 16.11
CA GLU A 456 7.04 28.30 16.38
C GLU A 456 6.70 28.48 17.87
N SER A 457 6.78 27.41 18.66
CA SER A 457 6.52 27.44 20.10
C SER A 457 7.74 27.88 20.93
N LYS A 458 8.94 27.92 20.32
CA LYS A 458 10.17 28.45 20.93
C LYS A 458 10.49 27.85 22.32
N GLY A 459 10.25 26.54 22.49
CA GLY A 459 10.48 25.82 23.74
C GLY A 459 9.32 25.88 24.74
N ASP A 460 8.26 26.63 24.45
CA ASP A 460 7.05 26.66 25.30
C ASP A 460 6.14 25.46 24.96
N VAL A 461 6.13 24.47 25.86
CA VAL A 461 5.38 23.23 25.69
C VAL A 461 3.86 23.46 25.76
N ASP A 462 3.38 24.40 26.58
CA ASP A 462 1.94 24.69 26.70
C ASP A 462 1.42 25.41 25.44
N LEU A 463 2.22 26.35 24.92
CA LEU A 463 1.95 26.98 23.61
C LEU A 463 1.94 25.94 22.49
N PHE A 464 2.85 24.95 22.52
CA PHE A 464 2.87 23.87 21.54
C PHE A 464 1.57 23.06 21.56
N PHE A 465 1.09 22.64 22.74
CA PHE A 465 -0.18 21.91 22.83
C PHE A 465 -1.38 22.75 22.40
N THR A 466 -1.38 24.06 22.65
CA THR A 466 -2.40 24.99 22.15
C THR A 466 -2.42 25.03 20.62
N LYS A 467 -1.24 25.17 20.00
CA LYS A 467 -1.11 25.17 18.53
C LYS A 467 -1.47 23.80 17.92
N LEU A 468 -1.06 22.70 18.56
CA LEU A 468 -1.40 21.35 18.12
C LEU A 468 -2.93 21.15 18.14
N GLY A 469 -3.61 21.60 19.19
CA GLY A 469 -5.07 21.56 19.29
C GLY A 469 -5.74 22.30 18.13
N ALA A 470 -5.33 23.53 17.84
CA ALA A 470 -5.84 24.32 16.72
C ALA A 470 -5.58 23.65 15.36
N MET A 471 -4.40 23.04 15.19
CA MET A 471 -4.07 22.31 13.95
C MET A 471 -4.90 21.03 13.80
N MET A 472 -5.15 20.30 14.91
CA MET A 472 -6.07 19.14 14.91
C MET A 472 -7.48 19.55 14.49
N ASP A 473 -8.00 20.69 14.98
CA ASP A 473 -9.33 21.19 14.60
C ASP A 473 -9.40 21.54 13.11
N LEU A 474 -8.35 22.14 12.56
CA LEU A 474 -8.25 22.44 11.11
C LEU A 474 -8.26 21.15 10.29
N VAL A 475 -7.48 20.15 10.67
CA VAL A 475 -7.39 18.87 9.94
C VAL A 475 -8.71 18.09 10.05
N ILE A 476 -9.35 18.04 11.23
CA ILE A 476 -10.66 17.40 11.39
C ILE A 476 -11.70 18.06 10.48
N ARG A 477 -11.71 19.39 10.39
CA ARG A 477 -12.61 20.11 9.49
C ARG A 477 -12.32 19.80 8.02
N GLN A 478 -11.04 19.68 7.64
CA GLN A 478 -10.63 19.29 6.29
C GLN A 478 -11.08 17.86 5.95
N LEU A 479 -10.91 16.92 6.88
CA LEU A 479 -11.34 15.52 6.70
C LEU A 479 -12.87 15.44 6.52
N MET A 480 -13.63 16.21 7.29
CA MET A 480 -15.08 16.30 7.14
C MET A 480 -15.49 16.89 5.80
N HIS A 481 -14.85 17.96 5.34
CA HIS A 481 -15.09 18.54 4.05
C HIS A 481 -14.88 17.53 2.89
N ARG A 482 -13.79 16.75 2.96
CA ARG A 482 -13.57 15.67 1.97
C ARG A 482 -14.62 14.57 2.08
N PHE A 483 -14.98 14.16 3.30
CA PHE A 483 -16.02 13.15 3.54
C PHE A 483 -17.38 13.55 2.95
N GLU A 484 -17.80 14.82 3.08
CA GLU A 484 -19.05 15.33 2.50
C GLU A 484 -19.02 15.26 0.97
N ILE A 485 -17.90 15.60 0.33
CA ILE A 485 -17.74 15.49 -1.13
C ILE A 485 -17.81 14.03 -1.59
N GLN A 486 -17.10 13.14 -0.91
CA GLN A 486 -17.10 11.70 -1.24
C GLN A 486 -18.48 11.07 -0.99
N SER A 487 -19.16 11.45 0.09
CA SER A 487 -20.48 10.94 0.45
C SER A 487 -21.58 11.28 -0.58
N ALA A 488 -21.42 12.35 -1.33
CA ALA A 488 -22.35 12.76 -2.38
C ALA A 488 -22.20 11.96 -3.70
N ARG A 489 -21.11 11.19 -3.82
CA ARG A 489 -20.90 10.34 -5.01
C ARG A 489 -21.86 9.14 -4.98
N ARG A 490 -22.03 8.50 -6.13
CA ARG A 490 -23.00 7.41 -6.32
C ARG A 490 -22.30 6.09 -6.60
N VAL A 491 -22.98 4.96 -6.38
CA VAL A 491 -22.48 3.61 -6.69
C VAL A 491 -21.92 3.53 -8.10
N ARG A 492 -22.56 4.11 -9.10
CA ARG A 492 -22.08 4.14 -10.49
C ARG A 492 -20.71 4.81 -10.71
N ASN A 493 -20.22 5.59 -9.74
CA ASN A 493 -18.86 6.16 -9.78
C ASN A 493 -17.80 5.15 -9.32
N TYR A 494 -18.24 4.04 -8.70
CA TYR A 494 -17.43 2.97 -8.16
C TYR A 494 -18.03 1.61 -8.55
N PRO A 495 -18.11 1.30 -9.86
CA PRO A 495 -18.83 0.13 -10.35
C PRO A 495 -18.30 -1.21 -9.81
N PHE A 496 -17.01 -1.30 -9.50
CA PHE A 496 -16.42 -2.49 -8.90
C PHE A 496 -16.44 -2.43 -7.37
N LEU A 497 -15.89 -1.38 -6.76
CA LEU A 497 -15.77 -1.24 -5.31
C LEU A 497 -17.13 -1.31 -4.60
N MET A 498 -18.09 -0.55 -5.10
CA MET A 498 -19.44 -0.47 -4.53
C MET A 498 -20.42 -1.40 -5.27
N GLY A 499 -20.39 -1.41 -6.60
CA GLY A 499 -21.31 -2.18 -7.42
C GLY A 499 -21.15 -3.70 -7.31
N GLU A 500 -19.94 -4.19 -7.05
CA GLU A 500 -19.67 -5.61 -6.79
C GLU A 500 -19.65 -5.96 -5.29
N GLY A 501 -20.03 -5.04 -4.40
CA GLY A 501 -20.12 -5.32 -2.96
C GLY A 501 -18.76 -5.60 -2.30
N VAL A 502 -17.69 -4.95 -2.77
CA VAL A 502 -16.36 -5.06 -2.16
C VAL A 502 -16.31 -4.25 -0.87
N TRP A 503 -16.93 -3.06 -0.87
CA TRP A 503 -17.06 -2.25 0.33
C TRP A 503 -18.22 -2.74 1.20
N LEU A 504 -18.01 -2.74 2.51
CA LEU A 504 -18.96 -3.25 3.49
C LEU A 504 -20.33 -2.55 3.35
N ASP A 505 -21.41 -3.34 3.23
CA ASP A 505 -22.81 -2.91 3.03
C ASP A 505 -23.14 -2.29 1.67
N SER A 506 -22.15 -2.15 0.77
CA SER A 506 -22.43 -1.54 -0.55
C SER A 506 -23.36 -2.38 -1.41
N GLU A 507 -23.47 -3.70 -1.16
CA GLU A 507 -24.43 -4.59 -1.81
C GLU A 507 -25.91 -4.26 -1.51
N LYS A 508 -26.17 -3.37 -0.52
CA LYS A 508 -27.51 -2.89 -0.15
C LYS A 508 -27.95 -1.66 -0.94
N LEU A 509 -27.03 -1.06 -1.70
CA LEU A 509 -27.27 0.17 -2.45
C LEU A 509 -27.63 -0.12 -3.90
N ASP A 510 -28.53 0.70 -4.45
CA ASP A 510 -28.84 0.72 -5.87
C ASP A 510 -27.82 1.58 -6.65
N TRP A 511 -27.75 1.39 -7.98
CA TRP A 511 -26.76 2.01 -8.87
C TRP A 511 -26.66 3.54 -8.78
N ASP A 512 -27.80 4.19 -8.51
CA ASP A 512 -27.90 5.65 -8.40
C ASP A 512 -27.94 6.18 -6.96
N ASP A 513 -27.80 5.30 -5.96
CA ASP A 513 -27.77 5.71 -4.57
C ASP A 513 -26.44 6.41 -4.22
N PRO A 514 -26.46 7.40 -3.31
CA PRO A 514 -25.27 7.99 -2.76
C PRO A 514 -24.55 7.00 -1.82
N VAL A 515 -23.21 7.00 -1.84
CA VAL A 515 -22.40 6.06 -1.04
C VAL A 515 -22.16 6.51 0.40
N GLY A 516 -22.62 7.69 0.79
CA GLY A 516 -22.28 8.30 2.08
C GLY A 516 -22.57 7.43 3.30
N GLU A 517 -23.67 6.65 3.28
CA GLU A 517 -24.04 5.81 4.42
C GLU A 517 -23.01 4.68 4.65
N VAL A 518 -22.59 4.02 3.60
CA VAL A 518 -21.62 2.92 3.68
C VAL A 518 -20.18 3.41 3.90
N LEU A 519 -19.85 4.63 3.48
CA LEU A 519 -18.56 5.25 3.75
C LEU A 519 -18.32 5.49 5.25
N LYS A 520 -19.34 5.54 6.09
CA LYS A 520 -19.20 5.65 7.56
C LYS A 520 -18.43 4.48 8.19
N HIS A 521 -18.35 3.35 7.52
CA HIS A 521 -17.49 2.23 7.93
C HIS A 521 -15.99 2.51 7.73
N GLY A 522 -15.63 3.44 6.86
CA GLY A 522 -14.24 3.83 6.59
C GLY A 522 -13.65 4.72 7.68
N THR A 523 -12.35 5.00 7.58
CA THR A 523 -11.61 5.82 8.55
C THR A 523 -11.22 7.18 7.99
N LEU A 524 -11.33 8.22 8.82
CA LEU A 524 -10.84 9.58 8.60
C LEU A 524 -9.60 9.77 9.47
N THR A 525 -8.43 9.96 8.85
CA THR A 525 -7.18 9.76 9.57
C THR A 525 -6.33 11.02 9.65
N VAL A 526 -5.88 11.33 10.86
CA VAL A 526 -4.83 12.32 11.10
C VAL A 526 -3.49 11.60 11.19
N GLY A 527 -2.49 12.13 10.50
CA GLY A 527 -1.12 11.66 10.57
C GLY A 527 -0.18 12.69 11.21
N PHE A 528 1.03 12.26 11.50
CA PHE A 528 2.10 13.11 11.99
C PHE A 528 3.46 12.66 11.50
N ILE A 529 4.40 13.62 11.41
CA ILE A 529 5.78 13.37 11.04
C ILE A 529 6.73 14.18 11.91
N GLY A 530 7.97 13.71 12.04
CA GLY A 530 9.04 14.48 12.66
C GLY A 530 8.94 14.60 14.17
N LEU A 531 8.46 13.56 14.89
CA LEU A 531 8.41 13.61 16.35
C LEU A 531 9.80 13.84 16.96
N ALA A 532 10.86 13.27 16.39
CA ALA A 532 12.24 13.46 16.87
C ALA A 532 12.65 14.94 16.78
N GLU A 533 12.48 15.55 15.61
CA GLU A 533 12.80 16.95 15.37
C GLU A 533 11.90 17.90 16.17
N CYS A 534 10.64 17.55 16.35
CA CYS A 534 9.70 18.26 17.21
C CYS A 534 10.22 18.33 18.67
N LEU A 535 10.59 17.20 19.25
CA LEU A 535 11.15 17.12 20.60
C LEU A 535 12.50 17.85 20.70
N LYS A 536 13.33 17.73 19.66
CA LYS A 536 14.60 18.46 19.60
C LYS A 536 14.39 19.97 19.61
N ALA A 537 13.40 20.48 18.90
CA ALA A 537 13.04 21.90 18.89
C ALA A 537 12.43 22.38 20.21
N LEU A 538 11.62 21.53 20.89
CA LEU A 538 10.96 21.88 22.14
C LEU A 538 11.87 21.82 23.37
N VAL A 539 12.66 20.75 23.51
CA VAL A 539 13.38 20.43 24.75
C VAL A 539 14.87 20.09 24.55
N GLY A 540 15.37 20.26 23.33
CA GLY A 540 16.80 20.09 22.99
C GLY A 540 17.25 18.64 22.80
N ALA A 541 16.41 17.63 23.05
CA ALA A 541 16.73 16.22 22.90
C ALA A 541 15.52 15.44 22.35
N HIS A 542 15.75 14.49 21.44
CA HIS A 542 14.68 13.62 20.96
C HIS A 542 14.47 12.39 21.85
N HIS A 543 13.41 11.64 21.63
CA HIS A 543 12.98 10.50 22.44
C HIS A 543 13.98 9.33 22.52
N GLY A 544 14.91 9.21 21.57
CA GLY A 544 16.02 8.25 21.63
C GLY A 544 17.15 8.68 22.58
N GLU A 545 17.30 9.99 22.84
CA GLU A 545 18.36 10.57 23.65
C GLU A 545 17.99 10.68 25.14
N SER A 546 16.72 10.87 25.47
CA SER A 546 16.25 11.20 26.83
C SER A 546 14.95 10.53 27.21
N ALA A 547 14.87 9.98 28.42
CA ALA A 547 13.63 9.44 28.98
C ALA A 547 12.53 10.50 29.14
N ALA A 548 12.90 11.73 29.56
CA ALA A 548 11.95 12.84 29.68
C ALA A 548 11.38 13.24 28.30
N SER A 549 12.21 13.22 27.25
CA SER A 549 11.74 13.47 25.89
C SER A 549 10.84 12.33 25.38
N GLN A 550 11.13 11.07 25.74
CA GLN A 550 10.26 9.94 25.46
C GLN A 550 8.88 10.12 26.13
N GLU A 551 8.84 10.51 27.38
CA GLU A 551 7.60 10.77 28.10
C GLU A 551 6.78 11.92 27.46
N LEU A 552 7.46 13.01 27.07
CA LEU A 552 6.83 14.11 26.34
C LEU A 552 6.30 13.64 24.97
N GLY A 553 7.07 12.84 24.22
CA GLY A 553 6.64 12.26 22.96
C GLY A 553 5.38 11.41 23.08
N LEU A 554 5.33 10.53 24.08
CA LEU A 554 4.13 9.72 24.39
C LEU A 554 2.93 10.60 24.78
N ARG A 555 3.16 11.69 25.52
CA ARG A 555 2.12 12.67 25.89
C ARG A 555 1.58 13.40 24.66
N ILE A 556 2.43 13.79 23.71
CA ILE A 556 2.03 14.45 22.46
C ILE A 556 1.14 13.50 21.64
N ILE A 557 1.65 12.32 21.32
CA ILE A 557 0.92 11.35 20.47
C ILE A 557 -0.34 10.84 21.16
N GLY A 558 -0.27 10.59 22.48
CA GLY A 558 -1.44 10.22 23.29
C GLY A 558 -2.51 11.31 23.34
N SER A 559 -2.13 12.60 23.32
CA SER A 559 -3.10 13.71 23.27
C SER A 559 -3.81 13.78 21.92
N MET A 560 -3.09 13.58 20.80
CA MET A 560 -3.68 13.50 19.46
C MET A 560 -4.68 12.33 19.39
N ARG A 561 -4.30 11.16 19.90
CA ARG A 561 -5.19 9.98 19.92
C ARG A 561 -6.46 10.25 20.71
N ARG A 562 -6.37 10.76 21.94
CA ARG A 562 -7.56 11.08 22.75
C ARG A 562 -8.49 12.07 22.06
N ARG A 563 -7.94 13.14 21.45
CA ARG A 563 -8.75 14.11 20.71
C ARG A 563 -9.54 13.46 19.56
N LEU A 564 -8.96 12.49 18.85
CA LEU A 564 -9.63 11.76 17.78
C LEU A 564 -10.67 10.75 18.29
N ASP A 565 -10.40 10.09 19.41
CA ASP A 565 -11.38 9.21 20.06
C ASP A 565 -12.62 9.99 20.53
N ASP A 566 -12.43 11.21 21.07
CA ASP A 566 -13.52 12.08 21.48
C ASP A 566 -14.33 12.57 20.26
N GLU A 567 -13.65 12.91 19.16
CA GLU A 567 -14.31 13.31 17.91
C GLU A 567 -15.09 12.17 17.31
N SER A 568 -14.55 10.94 17.34
CA SER A 568 -15.23 9.74 16.86
C SER A 568 -16.53 9.49 17.60
N LYS A 569 -16.51 9.59 18.92
CA LYS A 569 -17.71 9.44 19.76
C LYS A 569 -18.74 10.54 19.48
N ALA A 570 -18.28 11.79 19.35
CA ALA A 570 -19.15 12.93 19.14
C ALA A 570 -19.89 12.87 17.79
N ARG A 571 -19.25 12.34 16.75
CA ARG A 571 -19.81 12.30 15.38
C ARG A 571 -20.33 10.93 14.93
N GLY A 572 -20.03 9.86 15.68
CA GLY A 572 -20.35 8.49 15.24
C GLY A 572 -19.58 8.07 13.98
N LEU A 573 -18.36 8.57 13.77
CA LEU A 573 -17.49 8.29 12.64
C LEU A 573 -16.12 7.78 13.14
N ASN A 574 -15.35 7.15 12.28
CA ASN A 574 -14.07 6.55 12.66
C ASN A 574 -12.90 7.54 12.44
N PHE A 575 -12.67 8.48 13.36
CA PHE A 575 -11.46 9.29 13.37
C PHE A 575 -10.31 8.50 13.98
N THR A 576 -9.16 8.48 13.30
CA THR A 576 -8.04 7.61 13.68
C THR A 576 -6.70 8.34 13.53
N LEU A 577 -5.66 7.81 14.20
CA LEU A 577 -4.30 8.36 14.16
C LEU A 577 -3.36 7.38 13.47
N ILE A 578 -2.60 7.87 12.47
CA ILE A 578 -1.57 7.09 11.77
C ILE A 578 -0.17 7.63 12.04
N ALA A 579 0.77 6.71 12.20
CA ALA A 579 2.19 7.01 12.07
C ALA A 579 2.50 7.15 10.57
N THR A 580 2.52 8.37 10.05
CA THR A 580 2.52 8.65 8.60
C THR A 580 3.65 7.93 7.85
N PRO A 581 3.37 7.24 6.74
CA PRO A 581 4.38 6.87 5.76
C PRO A 581 4.84 8.14 5.03
N ALA A 582 6.09 8.55 5.28
CA ALA A 582 6.48 9.91 4.93
C ALA A 582 6.81 10.10 3.45
N GLU A 583 7.36 9.11 2.78
CA GLU A 583 7.77 9.20 1.36
C GLU A 583 8.41 10.57 1.01
N GLY A 584 7.99 11.24 -0.06
CA GLY A 584 8.45 12.57 -0.43
C GLY A 584 8.04 13.72 0.52
N LEU A 585 7.05 13.48 1.40
CA LEU A 585 6.56 14.46 2.36
C LEU A 585 7.64 14.94 3.33
N SER A 586 8.49 14.03 3.80
CA SER A 586 9.57 14.36 4.75
C SER A 586 10.54 15.41 4.20
N GLY A 587 10.91 15.29 2.92
CA GLY A 587 11.72 16.27 2.20
C GLY A 587 10.97 17.57 1.90
N ARG A 588 9.69 17.49 1.55
CA ARG A 588 8.85 18.67 1.29
C ARG A 588 8.76 19.59 2.51
N PHE A 589 8.44 19.03 3.67
CA PHE A 589 8.28 19.82 4.90
C PHE A 589 9.59 20.48 5.31
N VAL A 590 10.70 19.75 5.33
CA VAL A 590 11.99 20.33 5.73
C VAL A 590 12.44 21.43 4.78
N LYS A 591 12.26 21.28 3.46
CA LYS A 591 12.58 22.34 2.46
C LYS A 591 11.77 23.63 2.71
N LEU A 592 10.48 23.50 3.02
CA LEU A 592 9.62 24.64 3.34
C LEU A 592 10.01 25.31 4.65
N ASP A 593 10.38 24.53 5.67
CA ASP A 593 10.79 25.04 6.97
C ASP A 593 12.17 25.67 6.92
N GLN A 594 13.14 25.11 6.17
CA GLN A 594 14.44 25.74 5.89
C GLN A 594 14.28 27.10 5.22
N LYS A 595 13.38 27.19 4.24
CA LYS A 595 13.09 28.46 3.56
C LYS A 595 12.51 29.51 4.50
N ARG A 596 11.70 29.11 5.49
CA ARG A 596 10.98 30.01 6.40
C ARG A 596 11.79 30.38 7.64
N TYR A 597 12.51 29.42 8.22
CA TYR A 597 13.19 29.56 9.51
C TYR A 597 14.71 29.45 9.42
N GLY A 598 15.25 29.11 8.28
CA GLY A 598 16.68 28.80 8.12
C GLY A 598 17.05 27.39 8.61
N ILE A 599 18.35 27.15 8.70
CA ILE A 599 18.92 25.88 9.20
C ILE A 599 18.99 25.94 10.72
N ILE A 600 18.27 25.05 11.38
CA ILE A 600 18.23 24.87 12.83
C ILE A 600 18.92 23.55 13.14
N PRO A 601 20.08 23.54 13.86
CA PRO A 601 20.84 22.32 14.15
C PRO A 601 19.98 21.24 14.86
N GLY A 602 20.03 20.03 14.35
CA GLY A 602 19.26 18.89 14.85
C GLY A 602 17.76 18.91 14.54
N VAL A 603 17.28 19.92 13.82
CA VAL A 603 15.86 20.07 13.44
C VAL A 603 15.71 20.17 11.93
N THR A 604 16.25 21.22 11.28
CA THR A 604 16.09 21.45 9.84
C THR A 604 17.41 21.31 9.07
N ASP A 605 18.46 20.81 9.67
CA ASP A 605 19.80 20.70 9.09
C ASP A 605 20.02 19.47 8.19
N ARG A 606 18.98 18.68 7.96
CA ARG A 606 19.01 17.50 7.08
C ARG A 606 18.07 17.65 5.89
N ALA A 607 18.17 16.74 4.94
CA ALA A 607 17.33 16.75 3.74
C ALA A 607 15.87 16.27 3.98
N TYR A 608 15.59 15.69 5.14
CA TYR A 608 14.27 15.14 5.49
C TYR A 608 14.02 15.21 7.00
N TYR A 609 12.74 15.22 7.40
CA TYR A 609 12.33 14.94 8.77
C TYR A 609 12.20 13.45 9.01
N THR A 610 12.47 13.02 10.23
CA THR A 610 12.33 11.61 10.64
C THR A 610 10.87 11.17 10.51
N ASN A 611 10.69 9.98 9.98
CA ASN A 611 9.37 9.41 9.74
C ASN A 611 8.63 9.16 11.06
N SER A 612 7.40 9.69 11.16
CA SER A 612 6.48 9.50 12.29
C SER A 612 7.14 9.57 13.69
N PHE A 613 7.08 8.50 14.48
CA PHE A 613 7.67 8.35 15.80
C PHE A 613 9.03 7.65 15.83
N HIS A 614 9.62 7.36 14.66
CA HIS A 614 10.87 6.61 14.63
C HIS A 614 12.00 7.33 15.34
N VAL A 615 12.88 6.56 15.95
CA VAL A 615 14.21 7.06 16.33
C VAL A 615 14.97 7.33 15.04
N PRO A 616 15.63 8.50 14.90
CA PRO A 616 16.31 8.84 13.66
C PRO A 616 17.36 7.78 13.25
N VAL A 617 17.36 7.42 11.97
CA VAL A 617 18.26 6.38 11.41
C VAL A 617 19.74 6.69 11.66
N TYR A 618 20.11 7.99 11.64
CA TYR A 618 21.47 8.42 11.90
C TYR A 618 21.90 8.38 13.38
N PHE A 619 20.93 8.15 14.29
CA PHE A 619 21.23 8.08 15.71
C PHE A 619 21.76 6.68 16.07
N PRO A 620 22.98 6.58 16.66
CA PRO A 620 23.56 5.28 16.98
C PRO A 620 22.82 4.64 18.15
N ILE A 621 21.99 3.66 17.88
CA ILE A 621 21.18 2.94 18.86
C ILE A 621 21.18 1.45 18.57
N LYS A 622 21.18 0.62 19.62
CA LYS A 622 21.02 -0.84 19.46
C LYS A 622 19.58 -1.20 19.07
N ALA A 623 19.41 -2.18 18.19
CA ALA A 623 18.12 -2.65 17.70
C ALA A 623 17.09 -2.85 18.82
N PHE A 624 17.43 -3.59 19.87
CA PHE A 624 16.52 -3.84 21.00
C PHE A 624 16.12 -2.56 21.74
N ARG A 625 17.04 -1.61 21.89
CA ARG A 625 16.72 -0.32 22.55
C ARG A 625 15.81 0.53 21.66
N LYS A 626 16.01 0.53 20.34
CA LYS A 626 15.09 1.18 19.38
C LYS A 626 13.68 0.61 19.50
N ILE A 627 13.54 -0.72 19.52
CA ILE A 627 12.27 -1.40 19.68
C ILE A 627 11.57 -0.97 20.97
N GLU A 628 12.28 -0.91 22.13
CA GLU A 628 11.72 -0.47 23.40
C GLU A 628 11.17 0.96 23.37
N ILE A 629 11.83 1.86 22.65
CA ILE A 629 11.43 3.25 22.51
C ILE A 629 10.22 3.39 21.59
N GLU A 630 10.17 2.65 20.48
CA GLU A 630 9.13 2.78 19.47
C GLU A 630 7.85 2.00 19.81
N ALA A 631 7.96 0.84 20.45
CA ALA A 631 6.82 -0.04 20.74
C ALA A 631 5.63 0.63 21.44
N PRO A 632 5.82 1.51 22.45
CA PRO A 632 4.68 2.15 23.14
C PRO A 632 3.81 3.04 22.22
N TYR A 633 4.36 3.59 21.13
CA TYR A 633 3.60 4.43 20.20
C TYR A 633 2.58 3.65 19.37
N HIS A 634 2.80 2.33 19.17
CA HIS A 634 1.90 1.47 18.41
C HIS A 634 0.48 1.43 18.99
N ALA A 635 0.35 1.47 20.31
CA ALA A 635 -0.95 1.48 20.98
C ALA A 635 -1.77 2.75 20.69
N PHE A 636 -1.13 3.89 20.39
CA PHE A 636 -1.81 5.14 20.07
C PHE A 636 -2.19 5.26 18.58
N THR A 637 -1.45 4.61 17.70
CA THR A 637 -1.59 4.77 16.23
C THR A 637 -2.50 3.70 15.64
N ASN A 638 -3.80 3.81 15.92
CA ASN A 638 -4.82 2.81 15.54
C ASN A 638 -5.13 2.74 14.05
N ALA A 639 -4.73 3.75 13.28
CA ALA A 639 -4.85 3.72 11.81
C ALA A 639 -3.64 3.09 11.11
N GLY A 640 -2.56 2.82 11.84
CA GLY A 640 -1.40 2.16 11.31
C GLY A 640 -0.07 2.67 11.85
N HIS A 641 0.88 1.77 11.84
CA HIS A 641 2.23 1.94 12.36
C HIS A 641 3.14 0.86 11.82
N ILE A 642 4.44 1.07 11.91
CA ILE A 642 5.46 0.04 11.68
C ILE A 642 6.72 0.42 12.48
N THR A 643 7.45 -0.56 12.97
CA THR A 643 8.83 -0.39 13.44
C THR A 643 9.77 -1.05 12.46
N TYR A 644 10.72 -0.28 11.94
CA TYR A 644 11.83 -0.78 11.14
C TYR A 644 13.06 -1.00 12.00
N VAL A 645 13.69 -2.17 11.86
CA VAL A 645 15.00 -2.43 12.44
C VAL A 645 15.99 -2.62 11.31
N GLU A 646 17.01 -1.77 11.27
CA GLU A 646 18.08 -1.86 10.31
C GLU A 646 19.15 -2.81 10.84
N LEU A 647 19.45 -3.89 10.10
CA LEU A 647 20.54 -4.81 10.39
C LEU A 647 21.61 -4.71 9.30
N ASP A 648 22.85 -4.57 9.73
CA ASP A 648 23.98 -4.61 8.82
C ASP A 648 24.36 -6.05 8.45
N GLY A 649 24.85 -6.24 7.22
CA GLY A 649 25.37 -7.51 6.74
C GLY A 649 24.31 -8.49 6.25
N ASP A 650 24.73 -9.72 6.02
CA ASP A 650 23.94 -10.80 5.42
C ASP A 650 23.13 -11.52 6.50
N THR A 651 21.89 -11.11 6.69
CA THR A 651 20.96 -11.68 7.68
C THR A 651 20.63 -13.14 7.42
N ALA A 652 20.70 -13.61 6.17
CA ALA A 652 20.48 -15.02 5.83
C ALA A 652 21.55 -15.95 6.42
N LYS A 653 22.72 -15.43 6.75
CA LYS A 653 23.81 -16.17 7.42
C LYS A 653 23.67 -16.25 8.94
N ASN A 654 22.76 -15.47 9.54
CA ASN A 654 22.50 -15.47 10.98
C ASN A 654 20.99 -15.45 11.28
N PRO A 655 20.26 -16.53 10.93
CA PRO A 655 18.82 -16.59 11.11
C PRO A 655 18.39 -16.54 12.59
N GLU A 656 19.25 -16.96 13.52
CA GLU A 656 18.97 -16.91 14.96
C GLU A 656 18.92 -15.45 15.45
N ALA A 657 19.82 -14.60 14.98
CA ALA A 657 19.79 -13.18 15.32
C ALA A 657 18.56 -12.48 14.71
N PHE A 658 18.19 -12.85 13.48
CA PHE A 658 16.98 -12.36 12.84
C PHE A 658 15.73 -12.76 13.64
N GLU A 659 15.62 -14.02 14.02
CA GLU A 659 14.53 -14.54 14.87
C GLU A 659 14.48 -13.83 16.22
N ALA A 660 15.62 -13.60 16.87
CA ALA A 660 15.68 -12.89 18.14
C ALA A 660 15.10 -11.48 18.06
N VAL A 661 15.33 -10.76 16.96
CA VAL A 661 14.76 -9.42 16.74
C VAL A 661 13.24 -9.51 16.56
N ILE A 662 12.73 -10.43 15.74
CA ILE A 662 11.28 -10.62 15.53
C ILE A 662 10.58 -10.99 16.84
N ARG A 663 11.14 -11.90 17.62
CA ARG A 663 10.59 -12.29 18.92
C ARG A 663 10.60 -11.13 19.90
N TYR A 664 11.64 -10.33 19.92
CA TYR A 664 11.71 -9.16 20.78
C TYR A 664 10.68 -8.09 20.41
N MET A 665 10.45 -7.85 19.09
CA MET A 665 9.36 -7.00 18.65
C MET A 665 8.00 -7.50 19.15
N HIS A 666 7.73 -8.81 19.02
CA HIS A 666 6.52 -9.43 19.50
C HIS A 666 6.34 -9.23 21.01
N ASP A 667 7.38 -9.55 21.80
CA ASP A 667 7.35 -9.48 23.27
C ASP A 667 7.18 -8.05 23.79
N LYS A 668 7.67 -7.05 23.05
CA LYS A 668 7.50 -5.62 23.40
C LYS A 668 6.17 -5.04 22.90
N GLY A 669 5.34 -5.83 22.20
CA GLY A 669 4.04 -5.40 21.74
C GLY A 669 4.09 -4.51 20.49
N VAL A 670 5.14 -4.60 19.67
CA VAL A 670 5.14 -4.00 18.33
C VAL A 670 4.05 -4.67 17.51
N GLY A 671 3.09 -3.88 17.01
CA GLY A 671 1.95 -4.41 16.26
C GLY A 671 2.29 -4.84 14.83
N TYR A 672 3.26 -4.16 14.22
CA TYR A 672 3.75 -4.43 12.87
C TYR A 672 5.21 -4.02 12.77
N GLY A 673 6.05 -4.92 12.28
CA GLY A 673 7.49 -4.73 12.20
C GLY A 673 8.10 -5.29 10.94
N SER A 674 9.20 -4.67 10.54
CA SER A 674 10.04 -5.09 9.41
C SER A 674 11.50 -5.01 9.79
N ILE A 675 12.30 -5.90 9.22
CA ILE A 675 13.75 -5.85 9.33
C ILE A 675 14.30 -5.47 7.96
N ASN A 676 14.95 -4.33 7.89
CA ASN A 676 15.69 -3.88 6.71
C ASN A 676 17.13 -4.38 6.77
N HIS A 677 17.59 -4.91 5.68
CA HIS A 677 18.98 -5.35 5.50
C HIS A 677 19.39 -5.17 4.04
N PRO A 678 20.68 -5.09 3.73
CA PRO A 678 21.14 -4.95 2.36
C PRO A 678 20.70 -6.13 1.49
N VAL A 679 20.07 -5.84 0.36
CA VAL A 679 19.74 -6.80 -0.71
C VAL A 679 20.12 -6.15 -2.02
N ASP A 680 21.42 -6.21 -2.32
CA ASP A 680 21.97 -5.60 -3.52
C ASP A 680 21.90 -6.58 -4.69
N ARG A 681 21.90 -6.05 -5.90
CA ARG A 681 21.97 -6.82 -7.12
C ARG A 681 23.06 -6.28 -8.04
N ASP A 682 23.97 -7.15 -8.44
CA ASP A 682 24.90 -6.79 -9.51
C ASP A 682 24.19 -6.91 -10.88
N PRO A 683 24.02 -5.82 -11.64
CA PRO A 683 23.29 -5.83 -12.90
C PRO A 683 24.00 -6.62 -14.00
N VAL A 684 25.31 -6.85 -13.86
CA VAL A 684 26.12 -7.51 -14.87
C VAL A 684 26.12 -9.03 -14.71
N CYS A 685 26.35 -9.55 -13.51
CA CYS A 685 26.39 -10.99 -13.27
C CYS A 685 25.14 -11.56 -12.60
N GLY A 686 24.15 -10.71 -12.26
CA GLY A 686 22.91 -11.12 -11.60
C GLY A 686 23.08 -11.66 -10.18
N TYR A 687 24.19 -11.34 -9.50
CA TYR A 687 24.35 -11.67 -8.09
C TYR A 687 23.30 -10.91 -7.26
N VAL A 688 22.65 -11.61 -6.34
CA VAL A 688 21.74 -11.01 -5.35
C VAL A 688 22.25 -11.35 -3.97
N GLY A 689 22.42 -10.32 -3.13
CA GLY A 689 22.96 -10.46 -1.77
C GLY A 689 23.63 -9.16 -1.34
N VAL A 690 24.46 -9.23 -0.30
CA VAL A 690 25.19 -8.04 0.17
C VAL A 690 26.36 -7.75 -0.77
N ILE A 691 26.33 -6.56 -1.38
CA ILE A 691 27.44 -5.98 -2.16
C ILE A 691 27.81 -4.69 -1.45
N ASN A 692 28.99 -4.66 -0.83
CA ASN A 692 29.51 -3.41 -0.27
C ASN A 692 30.10 -2.57 -1.42
N ASP A 693 31.41 -2.70 -1.70
CA ASP A 693 32.06 -2.00 -2.80
C ASP A 693 32.34 -2.91 -4.00
N VAL A 694 32.41 -4.23 -3.78
CA VAL A 694 32.84 -5.22 -4.78
C VAL A 694 31.88 -6.39 -4.81
N CYS A 695 31.33 -6.69 -6.00
CA CYS A 695 30.47 -7.84 -6.19
C CYS A 695 31.19 -9.15 -5.86
N PRO A 696 30.71 -9.96 -4.89
CA PRO A 696 31.37 -11.21 -4.48
C PRO A 696 31.44 -12.26 -5.59
N ARG A 697 30.57 -12.15 -6.62
CA ARG A 697 30.51 -13.12 -7.71
C ARG A 697 31.46 -12.78 -8.85
N CYS A 698 31.43 -11.56 -9.36
CA CYS A 698 32.20 -11.18 -10.56
C CYS A 698 33.38 -10.24 -10.28
N GLY A 699 33.50 -9.69 -9.07
CA GLY A 699 34.55 -8.78 -8.69
C GLY A 699 34.42 -7.37 -9.27
N ARG A 700 33.23 -6.97 -9.76
CA ARG A 700 32.96 -5.62 -10.25
C ARG A 700 32.79 -4.66 -9.07
N HIS A 701 33.36 -3.46 -9.16
CA HIS A 701 33.07 -2.38 -8.22
C HIS A 701 31.71 -1.74 -8.53
N GLU A 702 31.08 -1.19 -7.52
CA GLU A 702 29.84 -0.43 -7.69
C GLU A 702 30.10 0.77 -8.62
N GLY A 703 29.20 1.02 -9.59
CA GLY A 703 29.38 2.07 -10.60
C GLY A 703 30.46 1.80 -11.67
N GLU A 704 31.22 0.68 -11.57
CA GLU A 704 32.24 0.36 -12.57
C GLU A 704 31.61 0.01 -13.92
N ALA A 705 31.95 0.75 -14.97
CA ALA A 705 31.60 0.43 -16.36
C ALA A 705 32.28 -0.88 -16.80
N VAL A 706 31.57 -1.71 -17.55
CA VAL A 706 32.08 -3.00 -18.00
C VAL A 706 32.28 -2.98 -19.51
N SER A 707 33.52 -3.19 -19.96
CA SER A 707 33.80 -3.37 -21.39
C SER A 707 33.13 -4.63 -21.94
N GLU A 708 32.85 -4.65 -23.24
CA GLU A 708 32.27 -5.83 -23.90
C GLU A 708 33.10 -7.09 -23.73
N GLU A 709 34.42 -6.95 -23.68
CA GLU A 709 35.32 -8.07 -23.46
C GLU A 709 35.21 -8.66 -22.05
N LYS A 710 35.14 -7.80 -21.02
CA LYS A 710 34.92 -8.22 -19.63
C LYS A 710 33.53 -8.80 -19.44
N LEU A 711 32.52 -8.23 -20.11
CA LEU A 711 31.15 -8.77 -20.12
C LEU A 711 31.09 -10.17 -20.75
N ALA A 712 31.79 -10.38 -21.86
CA ALA A 712 31.92 -11.68 -22.50
C ALA A 712 32.66 -12.71 -21.64
N GLU A 713 33.65 -12.29 -20.88
CA GLU A 713 34.37 -13.13 -19.90
C GLU A 713 33.42 -13.52 -18.74
N ILE A 714 32.68 -12.56 -18.17
CA ILE A 714 31.71 -12.80 -17.09
C ILE A 714 30.62 -13.77 -17.59
N ARG A 715 30.09 -13.59 -18.79
CA ARG A 715 29.09 -14.49 -19.39
C ARG A 715 29.62 -15.91 -19.60
N ARG A 716 30.87 -16.07 -19.98
CA ARG A 716 31.50 -17.40 -20.09
C ARG A 716 31.67 -18.06 -18.74
N ARG A 717 32.01 -17.28 -17.71
CA ARG A 717 32.20 -17.76 -16.33
C ARG A 717 30.88 -18.09 -15.65
N PHE A 718 29.81 -17.35 -15.99
CA PHE A 718 28.46 -17.50 -15.42
C PHE A 718 27.42 -17.69 -16.55
N PRO A 719 27.32 -18.87 -17.16
CA PRO A 719 26.47 -19.11 -18.34
C PRO A 719 24.95 -18.95 -18.05
N ASN A 720 24.54 -19.08 -16.81
CA ASN A 720 23.14 -18.89 -16.36
C ASN A 720 22.85 -17.46 -15.90
N MET A 721 23.70 -16.51 -16.23
CA MET A 721 23.50 -15.10 -15.94
C MET A 721 22.25 -14.59 -16.67
N PRO A 722 21.36 -13.84 -15.98
CA PRO A 722 20.19 -13.24 -16.63
C PRO A 722 20.59 -12.37 -17.83
N PRO A 723 19.75 -12.28 -18.86
CA PRO A 723 20.00 -11.39 -19.98
C PRO A 723 20.10 -9.93 -19.50
N THR A 724 21.15 -9.23 -19.92
CA THR A 724 21.45 -7.85 -19.53
C THR A 724 20.73 -6.79 -20.38
N HIS A 725 19.51 -7.02 -20.80
CA HIS A 725 18.81 -6.07 -21.67
C HIS A 725 17.93 -5.06 -20.90
N TYR A 726 17.92 -5.10 -19.59
CA TYR A 726 17.33 -4.03 -18.78
C TYR A 726 18.37 -2.93 -18.57
N GLY A 727 18.04 -1.71 -18.98
CA GLY A 727 18.93 -0.57 -18.84
C GLY A 727 20.15 -0.69 -19.73
N ARG A 728 19.94 -0.89 -21.00
CA ARG A 728 20.97 -1.25 -22.01
C ARG A 728 22.28 -0.48 -21.89
N ASN A 729 22.29 0.70 -21.34
CA ASN A 729 23.48 1.56 -21.31
C ASN A 729 23.75 2.20 -19.95
N ALA A 730 22.76 2.45 -19.11
CA ALA A 730 22.97 3.15 -17.85
C ALA A 730 23.66 2.29 -16.78
N GLU A 731 23.50 0.95 -16.81
CA GLU A 731 24.06 0.05 -15.81
C GLU A 731 25.39 -0.62 -16.25
N ILE A 732 25.69 -0.61 -17.53
CA ILE A 732 26.83 -1.38 -18.09
C ILE A 732 27.89 -0.49 -18.76
N GLY A 733 27.56 0.72 -19.16
CA GLY A 733 28.44 1.54 -20.00
C GLY A 733 28.60 3.01 -19.68
N GLU A 734 27.86 3.56 -18.74
CA GLU A 734 28.01 4.96 -18.38
C GLU A 734 28.43 5.10 -16.91
N VAL A 735 29.60 5.63 -16.70
CA VAL A 735 29.96 6.28 -15.44
C VAL A 735 29.10 7.54 -15.39
N HIS A 736 28.09 7.58 -14.52
CA HIS A 736 27.49 8.85 -14.19
C HIS A 736 28.53 9.63 -13.38
N ASP A 737 29.18 10.58 -14.02
CA ASP A 737 29.86 11.65 -13.29
C ASP A 737 28.78 12.39 -12.50
N ASP A 738 28.90 12.36 -11.17
CA ASP A 738 28.04 13.07 -10.22
C ASP A 738 28.13 14.60 -10.41
#